data_ecd0afe756f430bafc106b6930ae6e70
#
_entry.id   ecd0afe756f430bafc106b6930ae6e70
#
_cell.length_a   1.000
_cell.length_b   1.000
_cell.length_c   1.000
_cell.angle_alpha   90.00
_cell.angle_beta   90.00
_cell.angle_gamma   90.00
#
_symmetry.space_group_name_H-M   'P 1'
#
loop_
_entity.id
_entity.type
_entity.pdbx_description
1 polymer ?
#
loop_
_entity_poly.entity_id
_entity_poly.type
_entity_poly.pdbx_seq_one_letter_code
_entity_poly.pdbx_strand_id
1 'polypeptide(L)'
;MERDNEPGPATIIVTPKVDNEAALRHHTNLAQASRYRDESSDDDTIGPGRLRTPTEFDRQGSAARASWQQQISSRIPSIVKKGWAKTVTWVKGPQPPRIYTITPFFPKLQHAPIALLDRYAPRTIQRIALLAALYCLWLMSFSLLLWKSSVAAEIPGYGNPIRLSCTARYWEDGNACGVDGNLCRPFSNTSLAFRCPADCHKVQVSNPHAVGDQEIVYKPVVVGGPADQQTGFDLVDNAVYRGDSWICASAVHSGFISDFEGGCGVLQMTGEQPSFTGGTRSNIPSTPFSSYFPQSFGFLSGTKTQCKDLRWPALAPTLVFTILISLFTTNPAVHFWSIFVVLFFHVALVSDPPSNTTYYGLVSVAFGRFLPAAFCAWVVYRYAIKRSLTHLTAQVEKTILWVGAAWVGALNNYTFDRIPIQRLTPHDIKAQPGALPALIIIILAIICIALGQAWAFRVEGRMPKYLGIYGLFVLTLLIFMAIPGLNLRIHHYILGLIFLPGTSFQNRPSLVYQGLLLGLFVNGIARWGFAPILETPASLLKGAQLESLLPAVTILAISAKNITFGLGSLPVYDSKLDNTYDGISILVNDVERFRGFSDDAYHWDDSTVLGKNYTWTWNRHGIEDGKGEEDVLSEGFPEYFRFGYMAGSDSADYTKAGVWASDGSWMEMKPGPSK
;
A
#
# COMPACT_ATOMS: atom_id res chain seq x y z
N MET A 1 13.59 -33.48 49.13
CA MET A 1 14.85 -32.94 48.61
C MET A 1 14.50 -32.36 47.24
N GLU A 2 13.95 -31.21 47.14
CA GLU A 2 14.52 -29.85 47.24
C GLU A 2 15.63 -29.62 46.21
N ARG A 3 15.30 -28.62 45.39
CA ARG A 3 16.09 -27.66 44.58
C ARG A 3 16.13 -27.98 43.06
N ASP A 4 16.01 -27.05 42.14
CA ASP A 4 15.82 -25.59 42.20
C ASP A 4 15.15 -25.14 40.88
N ASN A 5 14.30 -24.13 40.97
CA ASN A 5 13.78 -23.33 39.88
C ASN A 5 14.89 -22.42 39.34
N GLU A 6 15.19 -22.47 38.04
CA GLU A 6 15.80 -21.36 37.35
C GLU A 6 14.93 -20.91 36.16
N PRO A 7 14.66 -19.60 36.01
CA PRO A 7 13.90 -19.07 34.89
C PRO A 7 14.80 -18.91 33.68
N GLY A 8 14.34 -19.38 32.52
CA GLY A 8 14.98 -19.19 31.21
C GLY A 8 15.06 -17.71 30.83
N PRO A 9 16.03 -17.35 29.97
CA PRO A 9 16.35 -15.96 29.63
C PRO A 9 15.27 -15.30 28.83
N ALA A 10 14.84 -14.14 29.33
CA ALA A 10 13.96 -13.20 28.62
C ALA A 10 14.65 -12.66 27.36
N THR A 11 14.00 -12.79 26.26
CA THR A 11 14.40 -12.17 24.98
C THR A 11 14.31 -10.66 25.12
N ILE A 12 15.46 -10.00 25.19
CA ILE A 12 15.57 -8.54 25.19
C ILE A 12 15.37 -8.03 23.78
N ILE A 13 14.22 -7.42 23.52
CA ILE A 13 14.02 -6.59 22.34
C ILE A 13 14.78 -5.29 22.57
N VAL A 14 15.89 -5.11 21.87
CA VAL A 14 16.66 -3.86 21.89
C VAL A 14 15.95 -2.87 20.97
N THR A 15 15.22 -1.93 21.58
CA THR A 15 14.82 -0.71 20.88
C THR A 15 15.99 0.27 20.91
N PRO A 16 16.33 0.93 19.80
CA PRO A 16 17.35 1.97 19.82
C PRO A 16 16.84 3.16 20.65
N LYS A 17 17.60 3.48 21.68
CA LYS A 17 17.44 4.69 22.50
C LYS A 17 17.85 5.89 21.68
N VAL A 18 16.89 6.71 21.29
CA VAL A 18 17.18 8.04 20.74
C VAL A 18 17.44 8.93 21.93
N ASP A 19 18.66 9.44 22.02
CA ASP A 19 19.07 10.39 23.05
C ASP A 19 18.36 11.74 22.87
N ASN A 20 17.40 12.01 23.74
CA ASN A 20 16.61 13.23 23.82
C ASN A 20 17.18 14.23 24.84
N GLU A 21 18.48 14.46 24.87
CA GLU A 21 19.05 15.50 25.76
C GLU A 21 19.36 16.85 25.11
N ALA A 22 19.19 16.99 23.79
CA ALA A 22 19.43 18.28 23.11
C ALA A 22 18.19 19.19 22.95
N ALA A 23 16.99 18.68 23.24
CA ALA A 23 15.74 19.44 23.03
C ALA A 23 15.22 20.19 24.27
N LEU A 24 15.83 20.01 25.45
CA LEU A 24 15.30 20.59 26.71
C LEU A 24 15.94 21.93 27.12
N ARG A 25 16.82 22.52 26.31
CA ARG A 25 17.44 23.82 26.64
C ARG A 25 16.93 25.03 25.86
N HIS A 26 15.90 24.89 25.02
CA HIS A 26 15.34 26.01 24.26
C HIS A 26 13.93 26.47 24.65
N HIS A 27 13.32 25.91 25.70
CA HIS A 27 11.94 26.26 26.09
C HIS A 27 11.80 27.06 27.40
N THR A 28 12.84 27.72 27.91
CA THR A 28 12.75 28.51 29.13
C THR A 28 12.79 30.03 28.95
N ASN A 29 12.62 30.56 27.74
CA ASN A 29 12.65 32.02 27.53
C ASN A 29 11.50 32.63 26.73
N LEU A 30 10.28 32.07 26.82
CA LEU A 30 9.09 32.68 26.19
C LEU A 30 7.84 32.65 27.11
N ALA A 31 8.05 32.82 28.43
CA ALA A 31 6.95 32.93 29.38
C ALA A 31 6.94 34.34 30.03
N GLN A 32 7.00 35.38 29.21
CA GLN A 32 6.64 36.73 29.63
C GLN A 32 6.25 37.53 28.38
N ALA A 33 4.97 37.59 28.08
CA ALA A 33 4.21 38.66 27.47
C ALA A 33 2.95 38.14 26.79
N SER A 34 1.85 38.11 27.51
CA SER A 34 0.59 38.73 27.05
C SER A 34 -0.54 38.44 28.01
N ARG A 35 -0.72 39.30 28.97
CA ARG A 35 -2.07 39.57 29.51
C ARG A 35 -2.76 40.46 28.48
N TYR A 36 -3.81 40.00 27.85
CA TYR A 36 -4.90 40.80 27.29
C TYR A 36 -6.17 39.92 27.34
N ARG A 37 -6.96 40.16 28.36
CA ARG A 37 -8.31 40.69 28.44
C ARG A 37 -9.34 40.02 27.52
N ASP A 38 -10.16 39.14 28.17
CA ASP A 38 -11.51 38.80 27.76
C ASP A 38 -12.40 40.05 27.85
N GLU A 39 -13.08 40.38 26.78
CA GLU A 39 -14.36 41.10 26.82
C GLU A 39 -15.26 40.56 25.71
N SER A 40 -16.25 39.80 26.14
CA SER A 40 -17.46 39.52 25.41
C SER A 40 -18.34 40.77 25.41
N SER A 41 -18.87 41.18 24.26
CA SER A 41 -20.21 41.79 24.17
C SER A 41 -20.71 41.78 22.74
N ASP A 42 -21.83 41.06 22.56
CA ASP A 42 -22.73 41.22 21.45
C ASP A 42 -23.22 42.67 21.43
N ASP A 43 -23.18 43.34 20.31
CA ASP A 43 -24.22 44.31 19.92
C ASP A 43 -24.17 44.61 18.41
N ASP A 44 -25.14 44.06 17.71
CA ASP A 44 -25.46 44.38 16.32
C ASP A 44 -26.24 45.72 16.27
N THR A 45 -25.56 46.82 16.01
CA THR A 45 -26.20 48.03 15.51
C THR A 45 -25.42 48.60 14.34
N ILE A 46 -25.97 48.41 13.15
CA ILE A 46 -25.49 49.00 11.90
C ILE A 46 -25.79 50.51 11.92
N GLY A 47 -24.78 51.32 12.27
CA GLY A 47 -24.81 52.77 12.05
C GLY A 47 -24.19 53.10 10.68
N PRO A 48 -24.61 54.19 10.00
CA PRO A 48 -24.11 54.54 8.67
C PRO A 48 -22.63 54.93 8.73
N GLY A 49 -21.81 54.12 8.11
CA GLY A 49 -20.37 54.27 8.06
C GLY A 49 -19.96 55.61 7.41
N ARG A 50 -19.23 56.43 8.16
CA ARG A 50 -18.47 57.56 7.61
C ARG A 50 -17.48 57.03 6.57
N LEU A 51 -17.62 57.47 5.32
CA LEU A 51 -16.62 57.35 4.29
C LEU A 51 -15.29 57.94 4.81
N ARG A 52 -14.31 57.08 5.09
CA ARG A 52 -12.92 57.49 5.31
C ARG A 52 -12.43 58.05 3.97
N THR A 53 -12.11 59.33 3.94
CA THR A 53 -11.39 59.91 2.83
C THR A 53 -10.02 59.24 2.74
N PRO A 54 -9.62 58.71 1.54
CA PRO A 54 -8.32 58.08 1.37
C PRO A 54 -7.18 59.08 1.72
N THR A 55 -6.21 58.62 2.49
CA THR A 55 -5.02 59.39 2.79
C THR A 55 -4.20 59.66 1.52
N GLU A 56 -3.41 60.71 1.48
CA GLU A 56 -2.62 61.11 0.31
C GLU A 56 -1.62 60.03 -0.12
N PHE A 57 -1.21 59.18 0.82
CA PHE A 57 -0.38 58.01 0.58
C PHE A 57 -1.12 56.88 -0.20
N ASP A 58 -2.41 56.67 0.08
CA ASP A 58 -3.25 55.72 -0.67
C ASP A 58 -3.55 56.20 -2.08
N ARG A 59 -3.64 57.53 -2.29
CA ARG A 59 -3.82 58.12 -3.63
C ARG A 59 -2.55 58.02 -4.48
N GLN A 60 -1.35 58.20 -3.91
CA GLN A 60 -0.11 58.04 -4.66
C GLN A 60 0.15 56.55 -5.01
N GLY A 61 -0.12 55.63 -4.11
CA GLY A 61 -0.02 54.17 -4.39
C GLY A 61 -0.99 53.71 -5.44
N SER A 62 -2.24 54.23 -5.46
CA SER A 62 -3.23 53.90 -6.49
C SER A 62 -2.93 54.51 -7.85
N ALA A 63 -2.38 55.76 -7.89
CA ALA A 63 -1.95 56.42 -9.13
C ALA A 63 -0.71 55.74 -9.74
N ALA A 64 0.26 55.34 -8.93
CA ALA A 64 1.43 54.59 -9.38
C ALA A 64 1.04 53.20 -9.94
N ARG A 65 0.13 52.47 -9.29
CA ARG A 65 -0.40 51.23 -9.82
C ARG A 65 -1.19 51.38 -11.13
N ALA A 66 -1.99 52.45 -11.25
CA ALA A 66 -2.73 52.75 -12.47
C ALA A 66 -1.80 53.13 -13.63
N SER A 67 -0.74 53.89 -13.38
CA SER A 67 0.28 54.24 -14.40
C SER A 67 1.06 53.00 -14.86
N TRP A 68 1.46 52.13 -13.96
CA TRP A 68 2.15 50.87 -14.27
C TRP A 68 1.25 49.91 -15.11
N GLN A 69 -0.01 49.79 -14.74
CA GLN A 69 -0.98 49.00 -15.50
C GLN A 69 -1.24 49.59 -16.89
N GLN A 70 -1.30 50.91 -17.03
CA GLN A 70 -1.41 51.57 -18.32
C GLN A 70 -0.17 51.38 -19.18
N GLN A 71 1.02 51.46 -18.62
CA GLN A 71 2.28 51.29 -19.32
C GLN A 71 2.52 49.86 -19.82
N ILE A 72 2.16 48.85 -19.01
CA ILE A 72 2.19 47.44 -19.43
C ILE A 72 1.11 47.19 -20.49
N SER A 73 -0.07 47.74 -20.29
CA SER A 73 -1.19 47.56 -21.23
C SER A 73 -0.93 48.18 -22.59
N SER A 74 -0.17 49.31 -22.69
CA SER A 74 0.16 49.93 -23.98
C SER A 74 1.10 49.12 -24.85
N ARG A 75 1.94 48.26 -24.25
CA ARG A 75 2.87 47.37 -24.97
C ARG A 75 2.26 46.09 -25.52
N ILE A 76 1.03 45.74 -25.12
CA ILE A 76 0.37 44.50 -25.57
C ILE A 76 -0.42 44.79 -26.86
N PRO A 77 -0.22 44.01 -27.96
CA PRO A 77 -0.98 44.18 -29.17
C PRO A 77 -2.49 44.11 -28.97
N SER A 78 -3.24 44.92 -29.70
CA SER A 78 -4.70 45.05 -29.56
C SER A 78 -5.43 43.71 -29.80
N ILE A 79 -4.87 42.83 -30.68
CA ILE A 79 -5.38 41.50 -30.97
C ILE A 79 -5.30 40.62 -29.69
N VAL A 80 -4.16 40.68 -28.95
CA VAL A 80 -3.97 39.91 -27.70
C VAL A 80 -4.93 40.41 -26.62
N LYS A 81 -5.14 41.74 -26.50
CA LYS A 81 -6.13 42.29 -25.57
C LYS A 81 -7.55 41.86 -25.87
N LYS A 82 -7.95 41.91 -27.16
CA LYS A 82 -9.27 41.45 -27.59
C LYS A 82 -9.44 39.95 -27.36
N GLY A 83 -8.43 39.15 -27.67
CA GLY A 83 -8.41 37.71 -27.39
C GLY A 83 -8.54 37.43 -25.88
N TRP A 84 -7.73 38.08 -25.06
CA TRP A 84 -7.79 37.96 -23.59
C TRP A 84 -9.15 38.35 -23.03
N ALA A 85 -9.72 39.49 -23.44
CA ALA A 85 -11.05 39.91 -23.02
C ALA A 85 -12.14 38.89 -23.38
N LYS A 86 -12.09 38.31 -24.58
CA LYS A 86 -13.02 37.24 -25.00
C LYS A 86 -12.84 35.98 -24.13
N THR A 87 -11.59 35.58 -23.86
CA THR A 87 -11.27 34.44 -22.98
C THR A 87 -11.77 34.65 -21.57
N VAL A 88 -11.54 35.83 -20.98
CA VAL A 88 -12.00 36.16 -19.64
C VAL A 88 -13.54 36.15 -19.58
N THR A 89 -14.23 36.72 -20.59
CA THR A 89 -15.69 36.66 -20.68
C THR A 89 -16.20 35.24 -20.81
N TRP A 90 -15.54 34.43 -21.63
CA TRP A 90 -15.90 33.02 -21.78
C TRP A 90 -15.71 32.23 -20.47
N VAL A 91 -14.59 32.44 -19.75
CA VAL A 91 -14.27 31.80 -18.47
C VAL A 91 -15.25 32.21 -17.38
N LYS A 92 -15.71 33.48 -17.35
CA LYS A 92 -16.74 33.96 -16.40
C LYS A 92 -18.10 33.26 -16.60
N GLY A 93 -18.35 32.72 -17.78
CA GLY A 93 -19.58 32.01 -18.08
C GLY A 93 -20.81 32.89 -18.27
N PRO A 94 -22.04 32.30 -18.32
CA PRO A 94 -23.28 33.01 -18.52
C PRO A 94 -23.60 33.96 -17.36
N GLN A 95 -24.22 35.08 -17.68
CA GLN A 95 -24.71 36.05 -16.71
C GLN A 95 -26.22 36.23 -16.95
N PRO A 96 -27.08 35.90 -15.96
CA PRO A 96 -26.80 35.37 -14.62
C PRO A 96 -26.32 33.90 -14.67
N PRO A 97 -25.55 33.47 -13.65
CA PRO A 97 -25.06 32.09 -13.56
C PRO A 97 -26.23 31.12 -13.33
N ARG A 98 -26.12 29.91 -13.91
CA ARG A 98 -27.12 28.85 -13.72
C ARG A 98 -26.64 27.89 -12.62
N ILE A 99 -27.36 27.85 -11.51
CA ILE A 99 -27.03 26.94 -10.40
C ILE A 99 -27.66 25.57 -10.69
N TYR A 100 -26.82 24.51 -10.58
CA TYR A 100 -27.29 23.13 -10.71
C TYR A 100 -28.10 22.73 -9.47
N THR A 101 -29.32 22.20 -9.71
CA THR A 101 -30.17 21.57 -8.71
C THR A 101 -30.75 20.28 -9.27
N ILE A 102 -30.81 19.24 -8.46
CA ILE A 102 -31.38 17.96 -8.87
C ILE A 102 -32.87 18.00 -8.66
N THR A 103 -33.62 17.88 -9.74
CA THR A 103 -35.07 17.56 -9.70
C THR A 103 -35.18 16.04 -9.55
N PRO A 104 -35.81 15.53 -8.45
CA PRO A 104 -35.90 14.11 -8.19
C PRO A 104 -36.66 13.34 -9.27
N PHE A 105 -36.15 12.18 -9.71
CA PHE A 105 -36.98 11.22 -10.45
C PHE A 105 -37.98 10.57 -9.49
N PHE A 106 -39.23 10.44 -9.91
CA PHE A 106 -40.28 9.86 -9.08
C PHE A 106 -40.40 10.53 -7.69
N PRO A 107 -40.80 11.82 -7.60
CA PRO A 107 -40.75 12.59 -6.35
C PRO A 107 -41.40 11.90 -5.15
N LYS A 108 -42.55 11.21 -5.36
CA LYS A 108 -43.24 10.47 -4.30
C LYS A 108 -42.34 9.38 -3.66
N LEU A 109 -41.60 8.64 -4.47
CA LEU A 109 -40.68 7.62 -3.99
C LEU A 109 -39.49 8.24 -3.24
N GLN A 110 -38.95 9.34 -3.78
CA GLN A 110 -37.80 10.03 -3.17
C GLN A 110 -38.17 10.66 -1.80
N HIS A 111 -39.38 11.15 -1.63
CA HIS A 111 -39.85 11.74 -0.38
C HIS A 111 -40.43 10.73 0.62
N ALA A 112 -40.72 9.50 0.19
CA ALA A 112 -41.35 8.48 1.03
C ALA A 112 -40.62 8.22 2.35
N PRO A 113 -39.23 8.08 2.40
CA PRO A 113 -38.55 7.86 3.66
C PRO A 113 -38.73 9.00 4.66
N ILE A 114 -38.69 10.24 4.20
CA ILE A 114 -38.85 11.41 5.08
C ILE A 114 -40.31 11.54 5.52
N ALA A 115 -41.29 11.33 4.63
CA ALA A 115 -42.70 11.33 4.98
C ALA A 115 -43.04 10.24 6.02
N LEU A 116 -42.40 9.07 5.92
CA LEU A 116 -42.51 8.01 6.92
C LEU A 116 -41.97 8.47 8.29
N LEU A 117 -40.77 9.09 8.28
CA LEU A 117 -40.19 9.65 9.50
C LEU A 117 -41.03 10.74 10.12
N ASP A 118 -41.58 11.65 9.31
CA ASP A 118 -42.48 12.71 9.76
C ASP A 118 -43.77 12.17 10.38
N ARG A 119 -44.30 11.06 9.88
CA ARG A 119 -45.51 10.40 10.38
C ARG A 119 -45.25 9.67 11.72
N TYR A 120 -44.17 8.92 11.85
CA TYR A 120 -43.92 8.04 13.01
C TYR A 120 -43.01 8.67 14.08
N ALA A 121 -42.17 9.64 13.71
CA ALA A 121 -41.27 10.36 14.60
C ALA A 121 -41.30 11.87 14.33
N PRO A 122 -42.47 12.54 14.59
CA PRO A 122 -42.64 13.97 14.30
C PRO A 122 -41.77 14.85 15.20
N ARG A 123 -41.43 14.41 16.42
CA ARG A 123 -40.66 15.20 17.38
C ARG A 123 -39.16 15.05 17.17
N THR A 124 -38.41 16.14 17.27
CA THR A 124 -36.94 16.12 17.15
C THR A 124 -36.26 15.10 18.11
N ILE A 125 -36.76 15.00 19.35
CA ILE A 125 -36.24 14.06 20.35
C ILE A 125 -36.41 12.60 19.90
N GLN A 126 -37.54 12.26 19.25
CA GLN A 126 -37.76 10.91 18.72
C GLN A 126 -36.79 10.60 17.59
N ARG A 127 -36.50 11.56 16.71
CA ARG A 127 -35.52 11.40 15.63
C ARG A 127 -34.12 11.23 16.18
N ILE A 128 -33.74 11.99 17.21
CA ILE A 128 -32.45 11.83 17.90
C ILE A 128 -32.36 10.46 18.55
N ALA A 129 -33.43 10.01 19.22
CA ALA A 129 -33.48 8.69 19.87
C ALA A 129 -33.35 7.55 18.82
N LEU A 130 -34.05 7.65 17.68
CA LEU A 130 -33.94 6.69 16.59
C LEU A 130 -32.52 6.66 15.99
N LEU A 131 -31.94 7.85 15.81
CA LEU A 131 -30.56 7.95 15.35
C LEU A 131 -29.58 7.31 16.32
N ALA A 132 -29.69 7.59 17.60
CA ALA A 132 -28.88 6.99 18.66
C ALA A 132 -29.06 5.46 18.70
N ALA A 133 -30.31 4.97 18.64
CA ALA A 133 -30.61 3.54 18.59
C ALA A 133 -29.95 2.86 17.36
N LEU A 134 -30.01 3.51 16.20
CA LEU A 134 -29.37 3.00 14.98
C LEU A 134 -27.85 2.94 15.12
N TYR A 135 -27.22 3.94 15.73
CA TYR A 135 -25.78 3.92 16.03
C TYR A 135 -25.43 2.79 17.02
N CYS A 136 -26.19 2.63 18.11
CA CYS A 136 -25.97 1.57 19.09
C CYS A 136 -26.11 0.19 18.44
N LEU A 137 -27.13 -0.02 17.62
CA LEU A 137 -27.35 -1.29 16.92
C LEU A 137 -26.22 -1.62 15.95
N TRP A 138 -25.78 -0.63 15.16
CA TRP A 138 -24.64 -0.80 14.27
C TRP A 138 -23.35 -1.10 15.05
N LEU A 139 -23.04 -0.30 16.07
CA LEU A 139 -21.82 -0.46 16.87
C LEU A 139 -21.79 -1.84 17.55
N MET A 140 -22.93 -2.26 18.11
CA MET A 140 -23.06 -3.58 18.74
C MET A 140 -22.83 -4.71 17.74
N SER A 141 -23.54 -4.69 16.61
CA SER A 141 -23.41 -5.73 15.58
C SER A 141 -22.01 -5.77 14.97
N PHE A 142 -21.44 -4.61 14.67
CA PHE A 142 -20.08 -4.47 14.12
C PHE A 142 -19.03 -4.96 15.12
N SER A 143 -19.13 -4.54 16.38
CA SER A 143 -18.18 -4.95 17.43
C SER A 143 -18.24 -6.44 17.75
N LEU A 144 -19.44 -7.04 17.76
CA LEU A 144 -19.60 -8.48 17.96
C LEU A 144 -18.97 -9.29 16.82
N LEU A 145 -19.18 -8.88 15.57
CA LEU A 145 -18.58 -9.53 14.42
C LEU A 145 -17.06 -9.36 14.41
N LEU A 146 -16.58 -8.16 14.73
CA LEU A 146 -15.14 -7.88 14.82
C LEU A 146 -14.49 -8.69 15.94
N TRP A 147 -15.11 -8.78 17.10
CA TRP A 147 -14.64 -9.60 18.21
C TRP A 147 -14.56 -11.08 17.81
N LYS A 148 -15.63 -11.63 17.23
CA LYS A 148 -15.68 -13.02 16.74
C LYS A 148 -14.62 -13.28 15.66
N SER A 149 -14.40 -12.33 14.75
CA SER A 149 -13.42 -12.46 13.67
C SER A 149 -11.97 -12.31 14.14
N SER A 150 -11.69 -11.48 15.15
CA SER A 150 -10.33 -11.06 15.47
C SER A 150 -9.81 -11.49 16.84
N VAL A 151 -10.71 -11.76 17.80
CA VAL A 151 -10.33 -12.02 19.19
C VAL A 151 -10.64 -13.46 19.62
N ALA A 152 -11.77 -14.03 19.21
CA ALA A 152 -12.28 -15.29 19.74
C ALA A 152 -11.71 -16.54 19.07
N ALA A 153 -10.41 -16.58 18.78
CA ALA A 153 -9.81 -17.71 18.07
C ALA A 153 -8.47 -18.13 18.67
N GLU A 154 -8.50 -18.57 19.91
CA GLU A 154 -7.35 -19.22 20.53
C GLU A 154 -7.18 -20.65 20.01
N ILE A 155 -5.95 -21.02 19.66
CA ILE A 155 -5.61 -22.40 19.26
C ILE A 155 -5.11 -23.12 20.49
N PRO A 156 -5.76 -24.21 20.95
CA PRO A 156 -5.34 -24.95 22.13
C PRO A 156 -3.86 -25.39 22.05
N GLY A 157 -3.08 -25.04 23.06
CA GLY A 157 -1.65 -25.35 23.13
C GLY A 157 -0.72 -24.39 22.37
N TYR A 158 -1.26 -23.48 21.54
CA TYR A 158 -0.48 -22.56 20.71
C TYR A 158 -0.85 -21.08 20.92
N GLY A 159 -1.91 -20.79 21.67
CA GLY A 159 -2.34 -19.45 22.01
C GLY A 159 -3.06 -18.71 20.86
N ASN A 160 -3.02 -17.37 20.92
CA ASN A 160 -3.70 -16.52 19.95
C ASN A 160 -2.94 -16.41 18.63
N PRO A 161 -3.58 -16.71 17.49
CA PRO A 161 -2.92 -16.63 16.19
C PRO A 161 -2.57 -15.20 15.80
N ILE A 162 -1.37 -15.02 15.25
CA ILE A 162 -0.89 -13.75 14.70
C ILE A 162 -1.57 -13.51 13.34
N ARG A 163 -2.10 -12.31 13.13
CA ARG A 163 -2.69 -11.93 11.85
C ARG A 163 -1.61 -11.67 10.80
N LEU A 164 -1.59 -12.48 9.76
CA LEU A 164 -0.67 -12.35 8.65
C LEU A 164 -1.30 -11.54 7.49
N SER A 165 -0.47 -10.92 6.67
CA SER A 165 -0.87 -10.47 5.33
C SER A 165 -0.85 -11.66 4.37
N CYS A 166 -1.53 -11.53 3.22
CA CYS A 166 -1.41 -12.53 2.16
C CYS A 166 0.01 -12.67 1.60
N THR A 167 0.85 -11.65 1.77
CA THR A 167 2.26 -11.63 1.31
C THR A 167 3.26 -11.99 2.41
N ALA A 168 2.78 -12.34 3.61
CA ALA A 168 3.66 -12.71 4.71
C ALA A 168 4.41 -14.00 4.38
N ARG A 169 5.70 -14.02 4.64
CA ARG A 169 6.62 -15.14 4.46
C ARG A 169 7.49 -15.30 5.69
N TYR A 170 8.08 -16.45 5.84
CA TYR A 170 8.93 -16.75 6.97
C TYR A 170 10.38 -16.37 6.70
N TRP A 171 10.84 -16.73 5.51
CA TRP A 171 12.17 -16.41 5.01
C TRP A 171 12.09 -15.18 4.11
N GLU A 172 12.93 -14.18 4.37
CA GLU A 172 13.07 -13.02 3.50
C GLU A 172 14.35 -13.15 2.67
N ASP A 173 14.31 -12.60 1.46
CA ASP A 173 15.42 -12.67 0.51
C ASP A 173 16.64 -11.88 0.97
N GLY A 174 17.76 -12.17 0.35
CA GLY A 174 19.01 -11.48 0.55
C GLY A 174 19.59 -11.72 1.94
N ASN A 175 20.01 -10.66 2.59
CA ASN A 175 20.77 -10.72 3.84
C ASN A 175 19.90 -10.94 5.10
N ALA A 176 18.59 -11.13 4.96
CA ALA A 176 17.72 -11.27 6.11
C ALA A 176 18.03 -12.49 6.98
N CYS A 177 18.53 -13.57 6.37
CA CYS A 177 18.93 -14.78 7.08
C CYS A 177 20.46 -14.92 7.27
N GLY A 178 21.23 -13.96 6.79
CA GLY A 178 22.71 -14.00 6.80
C GLY A 178 23.32 -15.01 5.83
N VAL A 179 24.64 -15.07 5.82
CA VAL A 179 25.39 -16.08 5.09
C VAL A 179 25.09 -17.44 5.72
N ASP A 180 24.89 -18.47 4.90
CA ASP A 180 24.53 -19.85 5.33
C ASP A 180 23.18 -19.96 6.04
N GLY A 181 22.37 -18.93 6.05
CA GLY A 181 21.08 -18.93 6.72
C GLY A 181 21.16 -18.94 8.25
N ASN A 182 22.28 -18.59 8.84
CA ASN A 182 22.52 -18.70 10.29
C ASN A 182 21.58 -17.82 11.13
N LEU A 183 21.20 -16.64 10.63
CA LEU A 183 20.32 -15.72 11.36
C LEU A 183 18.88 -16.20 11.47
N CYS A 184 18.45 -17.15 10.64
CA CYS A 184 17.11 -17.71 10.64
C CYS A 184 17.00 -19.05 11.39
N ARG A 185 18.06 -19.56 11.95
CA ARG A 185 18.07 -20.82 12.73
C ARG A 185 17.56 -20.59 14.15
N PRO A 186 16.95 -21.61 14.82
CA PRO A 186 16.70 -22.96 14.32
C PRO A 186 15.45 -23.03 13.44
N PHE A 187 15.48 -23.88 12.41
CA PHE A 187 14.37 -24.02 11.44
C PHE A 187 13.39 -25.15 11.82
N SER A 188 13.84 -26.16 12.55
CA SER A 188 13.02 -27.28 12.98
C SER A 188 12.36 -27.01 14.32
N ASN A 189 11.19 -27.67 14.55
CA ASN A 189 10.42 -27.65 15.79
C ASN A 189 9.92 -26.28 16.26
N THR A 190 10.09 -25.23 15.49
CA THR A 190 9.42 -23.96 15.72
C THR A 190 8.03 -23.97 15.11
N SER A 191 7.06 -23.51 15.88
CA SER A 191 5.67 -23.42 15.44
C SER A 191 5.16 -21.98 15.55
N LEU A 192 4.31 -21.57 14.59
CA LEU A 192 3.67 -20.27 14.56
C LEU A 192 2.17 -20.43 14.43
N ALA A 193 1.43 -20.00 15.45
CA ALA A 193 -0.02 -19.85 15.34
C ALA A 193 -0.34 -18.65 14.44
N PHE A 194 -1.03 -18.88 13.34
CA PHE A 194 -1.30 -17.85 12.33
C PHE A 194 -2.77 -17.72 11.99
N ARG A 195 -3.15 -16.55 11.48
CA ARG A 195 -4.46 -16.24 10.92
C ARG A 195 -4.29 -15.60 9.56
N CYS A 196 -4.89 -16.18 8.54
CA CYS A 196 -4.95 -15.65 7.19
C CYS A 196 -6.28 -14.97 6.89
N PRO A 197 -6.26 -13.84 6.18
CA PRO A 197 -7.46 -13.23 5.64
C PRO A 197 -8.00 -14.05 4.45
N ALA A 198 -9.23 -13.76 4.02
CA ALA A 198 -9.81 -14.28 2.80
C ALA A 198 -9.19 -13.65 1.54
N ASP A 199 -9.44 -14.26 0.38
CA ASP A 199 -9.05 -13.78 -0.96
C ASP A 199 -7.53 -13.65 -1.20
N CYS A 200 -6.70 -14.47 -0.54
CA CYS A 200 -5.25 -14.41 -0.72
C CYS A 200 -4.77 -14.93 -2.08
N HIS A 201 -5.56 -15.75 -2.80
CA HIS A 201 -5.21 -16.21 -4.15
C HIS A 201 -5.07 -15.07 -5.17
N LYS A 202 -5.73 -13.92 -4.94
CA LYS A 202 -5.71 -12.75 -5.82
C LYS A 202 -4.47 -11.89 -5.67
N VAL A 203 -3.75 -12.06 -4.57
CA VAL A 203 -2.57 -11.24 -4.28
C VAL A 203 -1.38 -11.76 -5.06
N GLN A 204 -0.70 -10.88 -5.77
CA GLN A 204 0.35 -11.20 -6.73
C GLN A 204 1.64 -10.44 -6.38
N VAL A 205 2.79 -11.08 -6.62
CA VAL A 205 4.07 -10.37 -6.58
C VAL A 205 4.21 -9.52 -7.85
N SER A 206 4.57 -8.25 -7.67
CA SER A 206 4.76 -7.33 -8.80
C SER A 206 6.21 -7.29 -9.27
N ASN A 207 7.17 -7.51 -8.37
CA ASN A 207 8.58 -7.66 -8.72
C ASN A 207 8.87 -9.13 -8.98
N PRO A 208 9.68 -9.46 -10.00
CA PRO A 208 10.10 -10.83 -10.21
C PRO A 208 10.75 -11.41 -8.96
N HIS A 209 10.27 -12.57 -8.50
CA HIS A 209 10.86 -13.34 -7.42
C HIS A 209 11.54 -14.56 -8.03
N ALA A 210 12.84 -14.66 -7.82
CA ALA A 210 13.63 -15.70 -8.42
C ALA A 210 13.54 -17.01 -7.62
N VAL A 211 13.44 -18.13 -8.33
CA VAL A 211 13.37 -19.49 -7.80
C VAL A 211 14.24 -20.38 -8.68
N GLY A 212 15.52 -20.56 -8.29
CA GLY A 212 16.49 -21.22 -9.15
C GLY A 212 16.66 -20.49 -10.49
N ASP A 213 16.44 -21.18 -11.59
CA ASP A 213 16.48 -20.63 -12.96
C ASP A 213 15.14 -20.06 -13.44
N GLN A 214 14.11 -20.06 -12.58
CA GLN A 214 12.76 -19.57 -12.87
C GLN A 214 12.49 -18.25 -12.15
N GLU A 215 11.49 -17.51 -12.61
CA GLU A 215 10.99 -16.28 -11.97
C GLU A 215 9.47 -16.34 -11.79
N ILE A 216 9.00 -15.98 -10.60
CA ILE A 216 7.59 -15.80 -10.28
C ILE A 216 7.27 -14.31 -10.41
N VAL A 217 6.33 -13.96 -11.28
CA VAL A 217 5.83 -12.59 -11.42
C VAL A 217 4.33 -12.60 -11.73
N TYR A 218 3.60 -11.63 -11.19
CA TYR A 218 2.14 -11.52 -11.30
C TYR A 218 1.36 -12.77 -10.89
N LYS A 219 1.92 -13.50 -9.93
CA LYS A 219 1.33 -14.68 -9.28
C LYS A 219 1.61 -14.62 -7.78
N PRO A 220 0.89 -15.38 -6.94
CA PRO A 220 1.32 -15.62 -5.56
C PRO A 220 2.67 -16.35 -5.53
N VAL A 221 3.53 -16.00 -4.58
CA VAL A 221 4.81 -16.69 -4.39
C VAL A 221 4.55 -17.95 -3.58
N VAL A 222 4.49 -19.08 -4.27
CA VAL A 222 4.32 -20.42 -3.67
C VAL A 222 5.32 -21.35 -4.35
N VAL A 223 6.20 -21.93 -3.56
CA VAL A 223 7.24 -22.87 -4.01
C VAL A 223 7.07 -24.17 -3.23
N GLY A 224 6.85 -25.25 -3.92
CA GLY A 224 6.59 -26.55 -3.27
C GLY A 224 5.10 -26.88 -3.09
N GLY A 225 4.83 -27.79 -2.18
CA GLY A 225 3.51 -28.29 -1.89
C GLY A 225 3.18 -29.59 -2.62
N PRO A 226 1.93 -30.09 -2.52
CA PRO A 226 1.55 -31.35 -3.15
C PRO A 226 1.48 -31.22 -4.67
N ALA A 227 1.85 -32.29 -5.37
CA ALA A 227 1.72 -32.41 -6.82
C ALA A 227 0.23 -32.50 -7.26
N ASP A 228 -0.05 -32.16 -8.54
CA ASP A 228 -1.42 -32.06 -9.07
C ASP A 228 -2.27 -33.35 -8.91
N GLN A 229 -1.62 -34.50 -8.93
CA GLN A 229 -2.32 -35.81 -8.93
C GLN A 229 -2.60 -36.40 -7.54
N GLN A 230 -2.12 -35.73 -6.46
CA GLN A 230 -2.35 -36.24 -5.11
C GLN A 230 -3.75 -35.86 -4.62
N THR A 231 -4.54 -36.87 -4.22
CA THR A 231 -5.89 -36.71 -3.67
C THR A 231 -5.97 -37.38 -2.30
N GLY A 232 -6.58 -36.74 -1.31
CA GLY A 232 -6.83 -37.36 -0.01
C GLY A 232 -6.53 -36.50 1.21
N PHE A 233 -6.81 -37.03 2.39
CA PHE A 233 -6.59 -36.34 3.68
C PHE A 233 -5.11 -36.19 4.06
N ASP A 234 -4.25 -37.07 3.53
CA ASP A 234 -2.80 -37.08 3.82
C ASP A 234 -2.04 -35.89 3.19
N LEU A 235 -2.73 -35.08 2.40
CA LEU A 235 -2.16 -33.94 1.68
C LEU A 235 -1.69 -32.81 2.58
N VAL A 236 -2.40 -32.56 3.69
CA VAL A 236 -2.09 -31.47 4.61
C VAL A 236 -0.81 -31.79 5.38
N ASP A 237 -0.65 -33.05 5.77
CA ASP A 237 0.46 -33.51 6.58
C ASP A 237 1.77 -33.65 5.79
N ASN A 238 1.66 -33.81 4.47
CA ASN A 238 2.80 -34.00 3.56
C ASN A 238 3.10 -32.78 2.68
N ALA A 239 2.36 -31.67 2.85
CA ALA A 239 2.55 -30.46 2.07
C ALA A 239 3.70 -29.63 2.64
N VAL A 240 4.87 -29.70 2.01
CA VAL A 240 6.05 -28.92 2.39
C VAL A 240 6.28 -27.79 1.40
N TYR A 241 6.49 -26.59 1.92
CA TYR A 241 6.72 -25.37 1.14
C TYR A 241 8.06 -24.74 1.49
N ARG A 242 8.75 -24.19 0.49
CA ARG A 242 10.00 -23.46 0.66
C ARG A 242 9.77 -22.23 1.55
N GLY A 243 10.69 -21.91 2.44
CA GLY A 243 10.52 -20.91 3.49
C GLY A 243 10.16 -19.50 3.03
N ASP A 244 10.51 -19.12 1.80
CA ASP A 244 10.18 -17.85 1.17
C ASP A 244 8.77 -17.80 0.54
N SER A 245 8.06 -18.92 0.55
CA SER A 245 6.67 -18.97 0.08
C SER A 245 5.74 -18.15 0.97
N TRP A 246 4.73 -17.54 0.37
CA TRP A 246 3.70 -16.82 1.10
C TRP A 246 2.84 -17.79 1.91
N ILE A 247 2.86 -17.65 3.22
CA ILE A 247 2.23 -18.58 4.17
C ILE A 247 0.74 -18.74 3.87
N CYS A 248 0.00 -17.66 3.69
CA CYS A 248 -1.44 -17.71 3.46
C CYS A 248 -1.80 -18.34 2.11
N ALA A 249 -1.07 -18.01 1.04
CA ALA A 249 -1.28 -18.63 -0.27
C ALA A 249 -0.94 -20.13 -0.23
N SER A 250 0.13 -20.52 0.47
CA SER A 250 0.50 -21.93 0.67
C SER A 250 -0.55 -22.69 1.46
N ALA A 251 -1.15 -22.08 2.50
CA ALA A 251 -2.22 -22.70 3.29
C ALA A 251 -3.51 -22.93 2.47
N VAL A 252 -3.82 -22.02 1.53
CA VAL A 252 -4.92 -22.20 0.58
C VAL A 252 -4.56 -23.28 -0.45
N HIS A 253 -3.34 -23.25 -1.00
CA HIS A 253 -2.86 -24.24 -1.97
C HIS A 253 -2.88 -25.65 -1.41
N SER A 254 -2.45 -25.86 -0.15
CA SER A 254 -2.51 -27.18 0.51
C SER A 254 -3.94 -27.66 0.81
N GLY A 255 -4.92 -26.76 0.76
CA GLY A 255 -6.29 -27.05 1.20
C GLY A 255 -6.48 -26.97 2.72
N PHE A 256 -5.45 -26.53 3.46
CA PHE A 256 -5.52 -26.35 4.92
C PHE A 256 -6.56 -25.31 5.33
N ILE A 257 -6.66 -24.18 4.62
CA ILE A 257 -7.69 -23.16 4.81
C ILE A 257 -8.47 -22.90 3.52
N SER A 258 -9.70 -22.37 3.68
CA SER A 258 -10.49 -21.90 2.54
C SER A 258 -10.07 -20.51 2.11
N ASP A 259 -9.92 -20.27 0.82
CA ASP A 259 -9.62 -18.93 0.31
C ASP A 259 -10.78 -17.93 0.55
N PHE A 260 -12.04 -18.41 0.46
CA PHE A 260 -13.23 -17.57 0.65
C PHE A 260 -13.43 -17.10 2.11
N GLU A 261 -13.09 -17.94 3.08
CA GLU A 261 -13.31 -17.67 4.51
C GLU A 261 -12.01 -17.33 5.26
N GLY A 262 -10.84 -17.48 4.62
CA GLY A 262 -9.58 -17.46 5.34
C GLY A 262 -9.50 -18.60 6.35
N GLY A 263 -8.71 -18.41 7.41
CA GLY A 263 -8.62 -19.42 8.47
C GLY A 263 -7.47 -19.19 9.44
N CYS A 264 -7.44 -20.01 10.47
CA CYS A 264 -6.35 -20.09 11.43
C CYS A 264 -5.78 -21.51 11.49
N GLY A 265 -4.56 -21.62 11.91
CA GLY A 265 -3.87 -22.86 12.14
C GLY A 265 -2.48 -22.66 12.69
N VAL A 266 -1.73 -23.75 12.75
CA VAL A 266 -0.35 -23.73 13.15
C VAL A 266 0.53 -24.12 11.97
N LEU A 267 1.48 -23.26 11.64
CA LEU A 267 2.59 -23.55 10.73
C LEU A 267 3.71 -24.19 11.57
N GLN A 268 4.31 -25.25 11.06
CA GLN A 268 5.46 -25.91 11.65
C GLN A 268 6.64 -25.84 10.69
N MET A 269 7.79 -25.44 11.20
CA MET A 269 9.03 -25.46 10.44
C MET A 269 9.55 -26.89 10.33
N THR A 270 9.94 -27.29 9.13
CA THR A 270 10.42 -28.66 8.84
C THR A 270 11.92 -28.71 8.52
N GLY A 271 12.59 -27.55 8.51
CA GLY A 271 14.03 -27.47 8.28
C GLY A 271 14.39 -27.57 6.79
N GLU A 272 15.56 -28.13 6.52
CA GLU A 272 16.08 -28.30 5.17
C GLU A 272 15.31 -29.35 4.38
N GLN A 273 15.09 -29.08 3.10
CA GLN A 273 14.50 -30.04 2.14
C GLN A 273 15.34 -30.13 0.88
N PRO A 274 15.52 -31.34 0.35
CA PRO A 274 16.36 -31.58 -0.84
C PRO A 274 15.69 -31.14 -2.14
N SER A 275 14.35 -31.08 -2.18
CA SER A 275 13.59 -30.66 -3.37
C SER A 275 12.16 -30.32 -3.03
N PHE A 276 11.50 -29.59 -3.93
CA PHE A 276 10.11 -29.18 -3.79
C PHE A 276 9.34 -29.49 -5.07
N THR A 277 8.25 -30.20 -4.94
CA THR A 277 7.34 -30.47 -6.05
C THR A 277 6.47 -29.25 -6.34
N GLY A 278 5.83 -29.18 -7.50
CA GLY A 278 4.94 -28.07 -7.88
C GLY A 278 3.65 -28.58 -8.49
N GLY A 279 2.62 -27.75 -8.42
CA GLY A 279 1.31 -28.06 -9.01
C GLY A 279 0.36 -26.86 -8.91
N THR A 280 -0.85 -26.99 -9.46
CA THR A 280 -1.88 -25.95 -9.38
C THR A 280 -3.06 -26.45 -8.57
N ARG A 281 -3.35 -25.81 -7.45
CA ARG A 281 -4.47 -26.17 -6.56
C ARG A 281 -5.17 -24.90 -6.06
N SER A 282 -6.48 -24.98 -5.91
CA SER A 282 -7.31 -23.83 -5.47
C SER A 282 -7.04 -22.53 -6.27
N ASN A 283 -6.79 -22.67 -7.58
CA ASN A 283 -6.39 -21.59 -8.49
C ASN A 283 -5.04 -20.91 -8.15
N ILE A 284 -4.22 -21.51 -7.32
CA ILE A 284 -2.88 -21.05 -7.00
C ILE A 284 -1.88 -22.00 -7.66
N PRO A 285 -1.07 -21.55 -8.63
CA PRO A 285 0.04 -22.31 -9.15
C PRO A 285 1.22 -22.25 -8.17
N SER A 286 1.84 -23.39 -7.86
CA SER A 286 3.10 -23.46 -7.16
C SER A 286 4.24 -23.80 -8.12
N THR A 287 5.42 -23.28 -7.81
CA THR A 287 6.64 -23.48 -8.60
C THR A 287 7.44 -24.63 -8.02
N PRO A 288 7.88 -25.61 -8.81
CA PRO A 288 8.81 -26.64 -8.34
C PRO A 288 10.22 -26.04 -8.16
N PHE A 289 10.97 -26.63 -7.24
CA PHE A 289 12.38 -26.28 -7.04
C PHE A 289 13.18 -27.57 -6.77
N SER A 290 14.07 -27.91 -7.69
CA SER A 290 14.80 -29.17 -7.68
C SER A 290 16.16 -29.03 -7.04
N SER A 291 16.22 -28.42 -5.84
CA SER A 291 17.48 -28.32 -5.10
C SER A 291 17.25 -28.05 -3.62
N TYR A 292 18.34 -28.12 -2.86
CA TYR A 292 18.32 -27.90 -1.43
C TYR A 292 17.96 -26.46 -1.07
N PHE A 293 17.08 -26.33 -0.06
CA PHE A 293 16.80 -25.05 0.57
C PHE A 293 16.76 -25.22 2.09
N PRO A 294 17.43 -24.36 2.88
CA PRO A 294 17.70 -24.62 4.29
C PRO A 294 16.47 -24.48 5.20
N GLN A 295 15.39 -23.85 4.71
CA GLN A 295 14.19 -23.63 5.49
C GLN A 295 12.95 -24.00 4.71
N SER A 296 12.10 -24.79 5.33
CA SER A 296 10.80 -25.16 4.80
C SER A 296 9.77 -25.20 5.91
N PHE A 297 8.50 -25.19 5.55
CA PHE A 297 7.39 -25.28 6.48
C PHE A 297 6.25 -26.12 5.93
N GLY A 298 5.46 -26.66 6.86
CA GLY A 298 4.19 -27.32 6.60
C GLY A 298 3.11 -26.82 7.54
N PHE A 299 1.92 -27.41 7.45
CA PHE A 299 0.78 -27.06 8.31
C PHE A 299 0.42 -28.24 9.19
N LEU A 300 0.28 -27.97 10.49
CA LEU A 300 0.00 -29.00 11.47
C LEU A 300 -1.48 -29.38 11.44
N SER A 301 -1.78 -30.61 11.08
CA SER A 301 -3.16 -31.13 11.05
C SER A 301 -3.81 -31.08 12.43
N GLY A 302 -5.13 -30.96 12.47
CA GLY A 302 -5.89 -30.88 13.73
C GLY A 302 -5.84 -29.52 14.43
N THR A 303 -5.00 -28.57 14.00
CA THR A 303 -4.91 -27.24 14.60
C THR A 303 -5.84 -26.19 13.99
N LYS A 304 -6.56 -26.55 12.92
CA LYS A 304 -7.56 -25.70 12.27
C LYS A 304 -8.70 -25.40 13.23
N THR A 305 -8.86 -24.15 13.63
CA THR A 305 -9.96 -23.72 14.49
C THR A 305 -11.08 -23.05 13.68
N GLN A 306 -12.21 -22.75 14.35
CA GLN A 306 -13.35 -22.03 13.75
C GLN A 306 -13.06 -20.53 13.56
N CYS A 307 -11.94 -20.22 12.97
CA CYS A 307 -11.45 -18.88 12.70
C CYS A 307 -11.83 -18.52 11.27
N LYS A 308 -12.76 -17.59 11.13
CA LYS A 308 -13.22 -17.15 9.81
C LYS A 308 -12.97 -15.66 9.64
N ASP A 309 -12.65 -15.27 8.43
CA ASP A 309 -12.65 -13.85 8.05
C ASP A 309 -14.11 -13.42 7.85
N LEU A 310 -14.60 -12.59 8.76
CA LEU A 310 -15.97 -12.09 8.73
C LEU A 310 -16.12 -10.74 8.01
N ARG A 311 -15.19 -10.38 7.11
CA ARG A 311 -15.24 -9.10 6.38
C ARG A 311 -16.54 -8.93 5.60
N TRP A 312 -17.00 -9.96 4.89
CA TRP A 312 -18.24 -9.91 4.13
C TRP A 312 -19.50 -9.91 5.02
N PRO A 313 -19.63 -10.77 6.05
CA PRO A 313 -20.70 -10.64 7.03
C PRO A 313 -20.73 -9.27 7.75
N ALA A 314 -19.58 -8.67 8.06
CA ALA A 314 -19.50 -7.36 8.71
C ALA A 314 -19.86 -6.19 7.76
N LEU A 315 -19.75 -6.40 6.46
CA LEU A 315 -20.18 -5.42 5.46
C LEU A 315 -21.69 -5.21 5.49
N ALA A 316 -22.47 -6.29 5.69
CA ALA A 316 -23.94 -6.22 5.64
C ALA A 316 -24.55 -5.21 6.64
N PRO A 317 -24.31 -5.28 7.97
CA PRO A 317 -24.85 -4.31 8.92
C PRO A 317 -24.34 -2.88 8.65
N THR A 318 -23.12 -2.74 8.11
CA THR A 318 -22.54 -1.45 7.78
C THR A 318 -23.20 -0.83 6.54
N LEU A 319 -23.49 -1.63 5.53
CA LEU A 319 -24.28 -1.20 4.36
C LEU A 319 -25.70 -0.77 4.78
N VAL A 320 -26.39 -1.60 5.57
CA VAL A 320 -27.74 -1.29 6.06
C VAL A 320 -27.73 0.04 6.83
N PHE A 321 -26.77 0.22 7.73
CA PHE A 321 -26.62 1.47 8.48
C PHE A 321 -26.46 2.69 7.57
N THR A 322 -25.54 2.63 6.60
CA THR A 322 -25.26 3.77 5.70
C THR A 322 -26.42 4.06 4.76
N ILE A 323 -27.15 3.04 4.31
CA ILE A 323 -28.37 3.18 3.51
C ILE A 323 -29.46 3.86 4.33
N LEU A 324 -29.75 3.40 5.56
CA LEU A 324 -30.75 3.98 6.42
C LEU A 324 -30.44 5.44 6.77
N ILE A 325 -29.20 5.74 7.18
CA ILE A 325 -28.76 7.12 7.41
C ILE A 325 -28.99 7.98 6.17
N SER A 326 -28.63 7.48 5.01
CA SER A 326 -28.79 8.25 3.76
C SER A 326 -30.25 8.50 3.41
N LEU A 327 -31.12 7.49 3.52
CA LEU A 327 -32.53 7.61 3.17
C LEU A 327 -33.32 8.53 4.13
N PHE A 328 -33.02 8.43 5.43
CA PHE A 328 -33.84 9.11 6.47
C PHE A 328 -33.22 10.43 6.96
N THR A 329 -32.10 10.89 6.40
CA THR A 329 -31.45 12.14 6.84
C THR A 329 -31.39 13.16 5.72
N THR A 330 -31.90 14.36 5.99
CA THR A 330 -31.79 15.53 5.11
C THR A 330 -30.65 16.47 5.51
N ASN A 331 -30.14 16.35 6.75
CA ASN A 331 -29.02 17.16 7.24
C ASN A 331 -27.68 16.72 6.61
N PRO A 332 -26.99 17.58 5.84
CA PRO A 332 -25.74 17.22 5.17
C PRO A 332 -24.63 16.82 6.14
N ALA A 333 -24.58 17.39 7.34
CA ALA A 333 -23.54 17.09 8.32
C ALA A 333 -23.74 15.68 8.91
N VAL A 334 -24.96 15.37 9.34
CA VAL A 334 -25.29 14.04 9.87
C VAL A 334 -25.03 12.97 8.81
N HIS A 335 -25.49 13.20 7.57
CA HIS A 335 -25.24 12.28 6.46
C HIS A 335 -23.76 12.03 6.22
N PHE A 336 -22.98 13.10 6.05
CA PHE A 336 -21.57 13.00 5.70
C PHE A 336 -20.75 12.36 6.83
N TRP A 337 -20.85 12.88 8.05
CA TRP A 337 -20.01 12.42 9.15
C TRP A 337 -20.31 10.98 9.57
N SER A 338 -21.60 10.60 9.59
CA SER A 338 -21.97 9.22 9.89
C SER A 338 -21.36 8.24 8.89
N ILE A 339 -21.47 8.54 7.60
CA ILE A 339 -20.96 7.67 6.54
C ILE A 339 -19.44 7.66 6.53
N PHE A 340 -18.78 8.82 6.66
CA PHE A 340 -17.33 8.91 6.70
C PHE A 340 -16.72 8.09 7.83
N VAL A 341 -17.23 8.24 9.06
CA VAL A 341 -16.72 7.50 10.23
C VAL A 341 -16.90 6.00 10.04
N VAL A 342 -18.09 5.59 9.60
CA VAL A 342 -18.42 4.18 9.41
C VAL A 342 -17.57 3.54 8.31
N LEU A 343 -17.43 4.21 7.17
CA LEU A 343 -16.56 3.76 6.06
C LEU A 343 -15.11 3.64 6.53
N PHE A 344 -14.61 4.65 7.25
CA PHE A 344 -13.22 4.65 7.71
C PHE A 344 -12.92 3.47 8.62
N PHE A 345 -13.72 3.26 9.67
CA PHE A 345 -13.50 2.16 10.61
C PHE A 345 -13.80 0.79 10.00
N HIS A 346 -14.72 0.70 9.05
CA HIS A 346 -14.94 -0.54 8.29
C HIS A 346 -13.68 -0.91 7.48
N VAL A 347 -13.09 0.03 6.76
CA VAL A 347 -11.85 -0.22 6.01
C VAL A 347 -10.69 -0.52 6.95
N ALA A 348 -10.46 0.29 7.97
CA ALA A 348 -9.32 0.16 8.87
C ALA A 348 -9.32 -1.12 9.71
N LEU A 349 -10.50 -1.62 10.09
CA LEU A 349 -10.62 -2.73 11.03
C LEU A 349 -11.08 -4.05 10.39
N VAL A 350 -11.73 -4.00 9.22
CA VAL A 350 -12.40 -5.17 8.64
C VAL A 350 -11.93 -5.49 7.24
N SER A 351 -12.13 -4.59 6.25
CA SER A 351 -11.83 -4.92 4.86
C SER A 351 -10.33 -4.93 4.55
N ASP A 352 -9.59 -3.94 5.04
CA ASP A 352 -8.17 -3.75 4.73
C ASP A 352 -7.33 -3.41 5.98
N PRO A 353 -7.42 -4.22 7.06
CA PRO A 353 -6.68 -3.93 8.28
C PRO A 353 -5.17 -4.10 8.07
N PRO A 354 -4.33 -3.31 8.76
CA PRO A 354 -2.90 -3.54 8.78
C PRO A 354 -2.55 -4.93 9.30
N SER A 355 -1.53 -5.54 8.70
CA SER A 355 -1.02 -6.87 9.05
C SER A 355 0.02 -6.79 10.18
N ASN A 356 0.38 -7.96 10.72
CA ASN A 356 1.43 -8.13 11.73
C ASN A 356 1.21 -7.31 13.02
N THR A 357 -0.06 -7.08 13.37
CA THR A 357 -0.44 -6.34 14.57
C THR A 357 -1.35 -7.19 15.47
N THR A 358 -1.24 -6.96 16.78
CA THR A 358 -2.23 -7.45 17.73
C THR A 358 -3.55 -6.70 17.56
N TYR A 359 -4.65 -7.22 18.11
CA TYR A 359 -5.94 -6.54 18.05
C TYR A 359 -5.89 -5.11 18.63
N TYR A 360 -5.23 -4.93 19.76
CA TYR A 360 -5.07 -3.61 20.39
C TYR A 360 -4.21 -2.66 19.54
N GLY A 361 -3.14 -3.17 18.95
CA GLY A 361 -2.32 -2.44 17.98
C GLY A 361 -3.12 -1.99 16.77
N LEU A 362 -4.00 -2.86 16.24
CA LEU A 362 -4.89 -2.55 15.13
C LEU A 362 -5.81 -1.36 15.45
N VAL A 363 -6.46 -1.39 16.63
CA VAL A 363 -7.34 -0.30 17.07
C VAL A 363 -6.54 1.00 17.24
N SER A 364 -5.38 0.94 17.87
CA SER A 364 -4.50 2.10 18.07
C SER A 364 -4.09 2.74 16.74
N VAL A 365 -3.67 1.94 15.76
CA VAL A 365 -3.30 2.40 14.41
C VAL A 365 -4.50 3.03 13.69
N ALA A 366 -5.70 2.42 13.80
CA ALA A 366 -6.91 2.95 13.18
C ALA A 366 -7.25 4.34 13.73
N PHE A 367 -7.23 4.54 15.05
CA PHE A 367 -7.49 5.85 15.66
C PHE A 367 -6.39 6.87 15.36
N GLY A 368 -5.13 6.46 15.34
CA GLY A 368 -4.01 7.34 14.96
C GLY A 368 -4.14 7.88 13.53
N ARG A 369 -4.64 7.07 12.60
CA ARG A 369 -4.91 7.49 11.21
C ARG A 369 -6.22 8.28 11.06
N PHE A 370 -7.20 8.03 11.93
CA PHE A 370 -8.51 8.67 11.86
C PHE A 370 -8.46 10.17 12.14
N LEU A 371 -7.70 10.62 13.12
CA LEU A 371 -7.66 12.04 13.52
C LEU A 371 -7.25 12.97 12.38
N PRO A 372 -6.09 12.79 11.72
CA PRO A 372 -5.72 13.63 10.58
C PRO A 372 -6.65 13.43 9.38
N ALA A 373 -7.20 12.22 9.18
CA ALA A 373 -8.20 11.98 8.14
C ALA A 373 -9.49 12.77 8.38
N ALA A 374 -9.94 12.86 9.63
CA ALA A 374 -11.12 13.64 10.00
C ALA A 374 -10.92 15.14 9.77
N PHE A 375 -9.70 15.66 9.99
CA PHE A 375 -9.37 17.04 9.65
C PHE A 375 -9.48 17.30 8.13
N CYS A 376 -8.88 16.44 7.32
CA CYS A 376 -9.01 16.53 5.85
C CYS A 376 -10.48 16.40 5.41
N ALA A 377 -11.24 15.48 6.01
CA ALA A 377 -12.66 15.29 5.75
C ALA A 377 -13.48 16.54 6.11
N TRP A 378 -13.12 17.24 7.20
CA TRP A 378 -13.77 18.51 7.58
C TRP A 378 -13.56 19.59 6.50
N VAL A 379 -12.34 19.73 5.99
CA VAL A 379 -12.04 20.68 4.90
C VAL A 379 -12.87 20.33 3.65
N VAL A 380 -12.83 19.06 3.24
CA VAL A 380 -13.59 18.58 2.08
C VAL A 380 -15.10 18.77 2.27
N TYR A 381 -15.62 18.43 3.44
CA TYR A 381 -17.03 18.68 3.77
C TYR A 381 -17.39 20.17 3.66
N ARG A 382 -16.59 21.04 4.27
CA ARG A 382 -16.86 22.48 4.33
C ARG A 382 -16.87 23.14 2.96
N TYR A 383 -15.94 22.75 2.06
CA TYR A 383 -15.71 23.45 0.81
C TYR A 383 -16.30 22.76 -0.43
N ALA A 384 -16.58 21.45 -0.36
CA ALA A 384 -17.10 20.70 -1.50
C ALA A 384 -18.44 20.03 -1.20
N ILE A 385 -18.51 19.12 -0.19
CA ILE A 385 -19.63 18.20 -0.01
C ILE A 385 -20.88 18.87 0.53
N LYS A 386 -20.75 19.77 1.52
CA LYS A 386 -21.88 20.48 2.11
C LYS A 386 -22.77 21.12 1.05
N ARG A 387 -22.14 21.75 0.04
CA ARG A 387 -22.87 22.45 -1.03
C ARG A 387 -23.73 21.50 -1.87
N SER A 388 -23.18 20.35 -2.26
CA SER A 388 -23.88 19.38 -3.11
C SER A 388 -25.03 18.67 -2.41
N LEU A 389 -24.96 18.53 -1.08
CA LEU A 389 -25.97 17.85 -0.27
C LEU A 389 -27.01 18.78 0.37
N THR A 390 -26.74 20.10 0.44
CA THR A 390 -27.70 21.07 1.04
C THR A 390 -28.94 21.18 0.16
N HIS A 391 -30.11 21.08 0.79
CA HIS A 391 -31.43 21.13 0.12
C HIS A 391 -31.66 20.02 -0.93
N LEU A 392 -30.88 18.93 -0.89
CA LEU A 392 -31.10 17.80 -1.77
C LEU A 392 -32.26 16.94 -1.26
N THR A 393 -33.35 16.88 -2.05
CA THR A 393 -34.57 16.15 -1.73
C THR A 393 -34.65 14.76 -2.33
N ALA A 394 -33.74 14.43 -3.22
CA ALA A 394 -33.64 13.13 -3.93
C ALA A 394 -32.98 12.08 -3.05
N GLN A 395 -33.70 11.54 -2.04
CA GLN A 395 -33.11 10.65 -1.01
C GLN A 395 -32.59 9.31 -1.59
N VAL A 396 -33.38 8.67 -2.46
CA VAL A 396 -32.97 7.38 -3.07
C VAL A 396 -31.83 7.59 -4.07
N GLU A 397 -31.92 8.63 -4.91
CA GLU A 397 -30.84 8.97 -5.85
C GLU A 397 -29.52 9.29 -5.11
N LYS A 398 -29.59 10.08 -4.03
CA LYS A 398 -28.44 10.36 -3.17
C LYS A 398 -27.84 9.08 -2.61
N THR A 399 -28.66 8.15 -2.14
CA THR A 399 -28.20 6.88 -1.57
C THR A 399 -27.49 6.02 -2.63
N ILE A 400 -28.10 5.87 -3.80
CA ILE A 400 -27.51 5.04 -4.87
C ILE A 400 -26.25 5.71 -5.43
N LEU A 401 -26.32 6.98 -5.80
CA LEU A 401 -25.24 7.65 -6.53
C LEU A 401 -24.07 8.05 -5.63
N TRP A 402 -24.34 8.57 -4.44
CA TRP A 402 -23.29 9.05 -3.57
C TRP A 402 -22.78 7.96 -2.61
N VAL A 403 -23.68 7.27 -1.87
CA VAL A 403 -23.26 6.25 -0.91
C VAL A 403 -22.78 4.99 -1.62
N GLY A 404 -23.47 4.56 -2.68
CA GLY A 404 -23.02 3.43 -3.50
C GLY A 404 -21.63 3.68 -4.09
N ALA A 405 -21.39 4.85 -4.68
CA ALA A 405 -20.07 5.20 -5.19
C ALA A 405 -18.99 5.31 -4.09
N ALA A 406 -19.37 5.80 -2.88
CA ALA A 406 -18.45 5.86 -1.74
C ALA A 406 -18.02 4.47 -1.29
N TRP A 407 -18.92 3.49 -1.29
CA TRP A 407 -18.57 2.09 -1.02
C TRP A 407 -17.70 1.48 -2.12
N VAL A 408 -18.00 1.76 -3.39
CA VAL A 408 -17.15 1.29 -4.52
C VAL A 408 -15.72 1.82 -4.36
N GLY A 409 -15.55 3.09 -4.02
CA GLY A 409 -14.22 3.67 -3.78
C GLY A 409 -13.56 3.18 -2.50
N ALA A 410 -14.32 3.00 -1.41
CA ALA A 410 -13.79 2.50 -0.14
C ALA A 410 -13.31 1.04 -0.22
N LEU A 411 -13.94 0.25 -1.06
CA LEU A 411 -13.58 -1.14 -1.32
C LEU A 411 -12.84 -1.31 -2.65
N ASN A 412 -12.05 -0.32 -3.08
CA ASN A 412 -11.39 -0.31 -4.38
C ASN A 412 -10.51 -1.55 -4.65
N ASN A 413 -9.94 -2.15 -3.62
CA ASN A 413 -9.14 -3.37 -3.74
C ASN A 413 -9.95 -4.61 -4.17
N TYR A 414 -11.28 -4.55 -4.02
CA TYR A 414 -12.21 -5.61 -4.44
C TYR A 414 -13.01 -5.21 -5.67
N THR A 415 -13.39 -3.95 -5.78
CA THR A 415 -14.22 -3.44 -6.88
C THR A 415 -13.43 -3.22 -8.16
N PHE A 416 -12.13 -2.93 -8.04
CA PHE A 416 -11.21 -2.69 -9.15
C PHE A 416 -10.12 -3.76 -9.29
N ASP A 417 -10.27 -4.91 -8.64
CA ASP A 417 -9.29 -6.01 -8.65
C ASP A 417 -8.98 -6.54 -10.07
N ARG A 418 -9.93 -6.44 -10.99
CA ARG A 418 -9.78 -6.86 -12.40
C ARG A 418 -8.97 -5.88 -13.26
N ILE A 419 -8.71 -4.66 -12.77
CA ILE A 419 -7.88 -3.70 -13.50
C ILE A 419 -6.41 -4.13 -13.34
N PRO A 420 -5.72 -4.51 -14.42
CA PRO A 420 -4.37 -5.06 -14.34
C PRO A 420 -3.32 -3.96 -14.14
N ILE A 421 -3.48 -3.14 -13.08
CA ILE A 421 -2.54 -2.07 -12.72
C ILE A 421 -2.23 -2.20 -11.23
N GLN A 422 -1.12 -2.87 -10.92
CA GLN A 422 -0.65 -3.01 -9.54
C GLN A 422 0.09 -1.76 -9.07
N ARG A 423 0.96 -1.23 -9.93
CA ARG A 423 1.73 -0.01 -9.68
C ARG A 423 1.80 0.85 -10.94
N LEU A 424 1.80 2.17 -10.76
CA LEU A 424 1.93 3.15 -11.85
C LEU A 424 3.42 3.46 -12.12
N THR A 425 4.23 2.43 -12.34
CA THR A 425 5.62 2.58 -12.79
C THR A 425 5.73 2.27 -14.27
N PRO A 426 6.64 2.91 -15.04
CA PRO A 426 6.82 2.61 -16.46
C PRO A 426 7.14 1.14 -16.71
N HIS A 427 7.91 0.51 -15.82
CA HIS A 427 8.25 -0.89 -15.88
C HIS A 427 7.01 -1.78 -15.77
N ASP A 428 6.20 -1.62 -14.70
CA ASP A 428 5.02 -2.47 -14.48
C ASP A 428 3.96 -2.30 -15.56
N ILE A 429 3.73 -1.07 -16.03
CA ILE A 429 2.76 -0.81 -17.11
C ILE A 429 3.16 -1.49 -18.43
N LYS A 430 4.46 -1.62 -18.70
CA LYS A 430 4.95 -2.34 -19.88
C LYS A 430 4.97 -3.85 -19.69
N ALA A 431 5.32 -4.32 -18.50
CA ALA A 431 5.51 -5.74 -18.21
C ALA A 431 4.17 -6.47 -17.96
N GLN A 432 3.19 -5.81 -17.30
CA GLN A 432 1.94 -6.46 -16.95
C GLN A 432 0.96 -6.48 -18.15
N PRO A 433 0.49 -7.68 -18.58
CA PRO A 433 -0.44 -7.79 -19.69
C PRO A 433 -1.73 -7.01 -19.45
N GLY A 434 -2.14 -6.19 -20.42
CA GLY A 434 -3.37 -5.39 -20.34
C GLY A 434 -3.26 -4.09 -19.53
N ALA A 435 -2.13 -3.79 -18.87
CA ALA A 435 -1.99 -2.58 -18.05
C ALA A 435 -1.99 -1.29 -18.89
N LEU A 436 -1.30 -1.27 -20.03
CA LEU A 436 -1.23 -0.10 -20.91
C LEU A 436 -2.60 0.31 -21.47
N PRO A 437 -3.40 -0.58 -22.08
CA PRO A 437 -4.74 -0.21 -22.54
C PRO A 437 -5.67 0.21 -21.39
N ALA A 438 -5.59 -0.44 -20.22
CA ALA A 438 -6.36 -0.03 -19.06
C ALA A 438 -5.98 1.39 -18.61
N LEU A 439 -4.70 1.74 -18.57
CA LEU A 439 -4.22 3.07 -18.22
C LEU A 439 -4.74 4.14 -19.21
N ILE A 440 -4.69 3.86 -20.51
CA ILE A 440 -5.20 4.77 -21.54
C ILE A 440 -6.69 5.03 -21.33
N ILE A 441 -7.49 4.00 -21.09
CA ILE A 441 -8.94 4.13 -20.84
C ILE A 441 -9.19 4.98 -19.60
N ILE A 442 -8.47 4.75 -18.51
CA ILE A 442 -8.60 5.51 -17.28
C ILE A 442 -8.27 6.99 -17.50
N ILE A 443 -7.17 7.29 -18.20
CA ILE A 443 -6.77 8.67 -18.49
C ILE A 443 -7.83 9.37 -19.34
N LEU A 444 -8.34 8.73 -20.39
CA LEU A 444 -9.41 9.28 -21.22
C LEU A 444 -10.68 9.54 -20.43
N ALA A 445 -11.07 8.61 -19.56
CA ALA A 445 -12.22 8.80 -18.67
C ALA A 445 -12.03 10.01 -17.72
N ILE A 446 -10.86 10.14 -17.10
CA ILE A 446 -10.53 11.28 -16.23
C ILE A 446 -10.59 12.60 -17.00
N ILE A 447 -10.05 12.65 -18.24
CA ILE A 447 -10.10 13.84 -19.09
C ILE A 447 -11.56 14.21 -19.41
N CYS A 448 -12.39 13.26 -19.83
CA CYS A 448 -13.81 13.49 -20.12
C CYS A 448 -14.57 14.03 -18.89
N ILE A 449 -14.32 13.43 -17.71
CA ILE A 449 -14.89 13.88 -16.44
C ILE A 449 -14.42 15.30 -16.11
N ALA A 450 -13.13 15.59 -16.23
CA ALA A 450 -12.57 16.91 -15.94
C ALA A 450 -13.13 17.99 -16.86
N LEU A 451 -13.27 17.71 -18.15
CA LEU A 451 -13.90 18.63 -19.11
C LEU A 451 -15.38 18.89 -18.76
N GLY A 452 -16.13 17.85 -18.39
CA GLY A 452 -17.51 17.97 -17.95
C GLY A 452 -17.66 18.81 -16.68
N GLN A 453 -16.76 18.62 -15.68
CA GLN A 453 -16.74 19.41 -14.45
C GLN A 453 -16.31 20.87 -14.72
N ALA A 454 -15.31 21.10 -15.55
CA ALA A 454 -14.89 22.44 -15.96
C ALA A 454 -16.05 23.19 -16.65
N TRP A 455 -16.78 22.52 -17.53
CA TRP A 455 -17.98 23.09 -18.13
C TRP A 455 -19.04 23.46 -17.08
N ALA A 456 -19.26 22.58 -16.09
CA ALA A 456 -20.19 22.85 -15.00
C ALA A 456 -19.76 24.07 -14.16
N PHE A 457 -18.46 24.22 -13.86
CA PHE A 457 -17.91 25.42 -13.21
C PHE A 457 -18.14 26.69 -14.01
N ARG A 458 -18.00 26.60 -15.33
CA ARG A 458 -18.25 27.72 -16.24
C ARG A 458 -19.73 28.12 -16.17
N VAL A 459 -20.65 27.16 -16.23
CA VAL A 459 -22.10 27.42 -16.21
C VAL A 459 -22.53 28.07 -14.88
N GLU A 460 -21.95 27.65 -13.75
CA GLU A 460 -22.19 28.27 -12.44
C GLU A 460 -21.39 29.57 -12.19
N GLY A 461 -20.59 30.03 -13.16
CA GLY A 461 -19.78 31.24 -12.99
C GLY A 461 -18.63 31.12 -12.00
N ARG A 462 -18.26 29.90 -11.61
CA ARG A 462 -17.22 29.62 -10.58
C ARG A 462 -15.87 29.25 -11.17
N MET A 463 -15.78 29.12 -12.48
CA MET A 463 -14.57 28.69 -13.20
C MET A 463 -13.32 29.51 -12.86
N PRO A 464 -13.35 30.86 -12.75
CA PRO A 464 -12.14 31.64 -12.41
C PRO A 464 -11.54 31.24 -11.07
N LYS A 465 -12.36 31.01 -10.04
CA LYS A 465 -11.91 30.56 -8.70
C LYS A 465 -11.26 29.19 -8.76
N TYR A 466 -11.85 28.25 -9.49
CA TYR A 466 -11.35 26.88 -9.56
C TYR A 466 -10.12 26.77 -10.46
N LEU A 467 -10.00 27.59 -11.50
CA LEU A 467 -8.75 27.70 -12.26
C LEU A 467 -7.59 28.18 -11.36
N GLY A 468 -7.83 29.13 -10.44
CA GLY A 468 -6.84 29.54 -9.46
C GLY A 468 -6.44 28.42 -8.50
N ILE A 469 -7.43 27.67 -7.96
CA ILE A 469 -7.18 26.54 -7.03
C ILE A 469 -6.39 25.43 -7.75
N TYR A 470 -6.84 24.99 -8.93
CA TYR A 470 -6.14 23.96 -9.69
C TYR A 470 -4.81 24.42 -10.24
N GLY A 471 -4.69 25.70 -10.61
CA GLY A 471 -3.40 26.31 -10.97
C GLY A 471 -2.40 26.24 -9.83
N LEU A 472 -2.84 26.51 -8.59
CA LEU A 472 -2.00 26.35 -7.40
C LEU A 472 -1.60 24.89 -7.17
N PHE A 473 -2.53 23.93 -7.32
CA PHE A 473 -2.20 22.49 -7.19
C PHE A 473 -1.16 22.05 -8.23
N VAL A 474 -1.36 22.45 -9.50
CA VAL A 474 -0.38 22.14 -10.56
C VAL A 474 0.98 22.77 -10.27
N LEU A 475 1.01 24.03 -9.83
CA LEU A 475 2.25 24.70 -9.46
C LEU A 475 2.96 23.95 -8.32
N THR A 476 2.24 23.54 -7.28
CA THR A 476 2.79 22.77 -6.15
C THR A 476 3.37 21.44 -6.63
N LEU A 477 2.67 20.73 -7.51
CA LEU A 477 3.17 19.46 -8.08
C LEU A 477 4.43 19.68 -8.93
N LEU A 478 4.47 20.75 -9.73
CA LEU A 478 5.67 21.10 -10.52
C LEU A 478 6.87 21.44 -9.63
N ILE A 479 6.64 22.15 -8.52
CA ILE A 479 7.69 22.42 -7.54
C ILE A 479 8.21 21.10 -6.94
N PHE A 480 7.33 20.18 -6.56
CA PHE A 480 7.73 18.88 -6.02
C PHE A 480 8.51 18.04 -7.05
N MET A 481 8.12 18.08 -8.32
CA MET A 481 8.85 17.39 -9.39
C MET A 481 10.24 17.99 -9.69
N ALA A 482 10.46 19.26 -9.33
CA ALA A 482 11.73 19.94 -9.56
C ALA A 482 12.76 19.68 -8.43
N ILE A 483 12.39 18.96 -7.35
CA ILE A 483 13.31 18.65 -6.25
C ILE A 483 14.25 17.53 -6.70
N PRO A 484 15.58 17.77 -6.76
CA PRO A 484 16.53 16.76 -7.20
C PRO A 484 16.59 15.58 -6.21
N GLY A 485 16.82 14.37 -6.72
CA GLY A 485 16.93 13.15 -5.92
C GLY A 485 15.63 12.60 -5.35
N LEU A 486 14.49 13.25 -5.60
CA LEU A 486 13.18 12.78 -5.16
C LEU A 486 12.21 12.65 -6.33
N ASN A 487 11.40 11.62 -6.28
CA ASN A 487 10.36 11.33 -7.25
C ASN A 487 8.97 11.51 -6.64
N LEU A 488 8.05 12.07 -7.40
CA LEU A 488 6.66 12.25 -7.00
C LEU A 488 5.92 10.92 -7.04
N ARG A 489 5.33 10.53 -5.91
CA ARG A 489 4.45 9.36 -5.80
C ARG A 489 3.04 9.79 -5.46
N ILE A 490 2.13 9.64 -6.44
CA ILE A 490 0.73 10.01 -6.26
C ILE A 490 -0.04 8.80 -5.74
N HIS A 491 -0.43 8.85 -4.47
CA HIS A 491 -1.27 7.85 -3.83
C HIS A 491 -2.77 8.11 -4.09
N HIS A 492 -3.61 7.08 -3.98
CA HIS A 492 -5.06 7.18 -4.20
C HIS A 492 -5.74 8.25 -3.33
N TYR A 493 -5.31 8.43 -2.08
CA TYR A 493 -5.88 9.44 -1.21
C TYR A 493 -5.58 10.87 -1.67
N ILE A 494 -4.42 11.10 -2.31
CA ILE A 494 -4.04 12.40 -2.88
C ILE A 494 -4.95 12.72 -4.06
N LEU A 495 -5.18 11.75 -4.95
CA LEU A 495 -6.12 11.89 -6.06
C LEU A 495 -7.53 12.24 -5.55
N GLY A 496 -7.98 11.53 -4.50
CA GLY A 496 -9.23 11.83 -3.83
C GLY A 496 -9.30 13.28 -3.37
N LEU A 497 -8.31 13.76 -2.63
CA LEU A 497 -8.27 15.13 -2.10
C LEU A 497 -8.17 16.22 -3.18
N ILE A 498 -7.36 15.99 -4.21
CA ILE A 498 -7.18 16.96 -5.30
C ILE A 498 -8.46 17.11 -6.14
N PHE A 499 -9.14 16.01 -6.44
CA PHE A 499 -10.32 16.06 -7.32
C PHE A 499 -11.64 16.35 -6.60
N LEU A 500 -11.75 16.07 -5.29
CA LEU A 500 -12.98 16.34 -4.53
C LEU A 500 -13.50 17.78 -4.63
N PRO A 501 -12.69 18.85 -4.55
CA PRO A 501 -13.17 20.21 -4.75
C PRO A 501 -13.86 20.42 -6.10
N GLY A 502 -13.40 19.70 -7.13
CA GLY A 502 -13.95 19.72 -8.49
C GLY A 502 -15.36 19.15 -8.62
N THR A 503 -15.86 18.48 -7.60
CA THR A 503 -17.18 17.83 -7.61
C THR A 503 -18.27 18.60 -6.87
N SER A 504 -18.05 19.87 -6.53
CA SER A 504 -18.91 20.68 -5.65
C SER A 504 -20.20 21.19 -6.32
N PHE A 505 -20.89 20.32 -7.09
CA PHE A 505 -22.15 20.60 -7.77
C PHE A 505 -23.27 19.69 -7.28
N GLN A 506 -24.50 20.20 -7.36
CA GLN A 506 -25.71 19.41 -7.12
C GLN A 506 -26.24 18.86 -8.46
N ASN A 507 -25.47 17.97 -9.10
CA ASN A 507 -25.87 17.19 -10.26
C ASN A 507 -25.53 15.71 -10.08
N ARG A 508 -26.19 14.82 -10.82
CA ARG A 508 -26.03 13.37 -10.68
C ARG A 508 -24.60 12.87 -10.89
N PRO A 509 -23.89 13.28 -11.96
CA PRO A 509 -22.50 12.86 -12.16
C PRO A 509 -21.58 13.27 -10.99
N SER A 510 -21.71 14.51 -10.49
CA SER A 510 -20.89 14.98 -9.38
C SER A 510 -21.16 14.23 -8.08
N LEU A 511 -22.39 13.76 -7.83
CA LEU A 511 -22.67 12.90 -6.67
C LEU A 511 -21.90 11.58 -6.76
N VAL A 512 -21.84 10.95 -7.93
CA VAL A 512 -21.07 9.71 -8.16
C VAL A 512 -19.59 9.98 -7.96
N TYR A 513 -19.04 11.01 -8.61
CA TYR A 513 -17.61 11.33 -8.51
C TYR A 513 -17.22 11.67 -7.07
N GLN A 514 -18.04 12.44 -6.38
CA GLN A 514 -17.82 12.84 -5.00
C GLN A 514 -17.80 11.63 -4.04
N GLY A 515 -18.76 10.72 -4.19
CA GLY A 515 -18.79 9.48 -3.41
C GLY A 515 -17.57 8.62 -3.69
N LEU A 516 -17.27 8.35 -4.97
CA LEU A 516 -16.12 7.54 -5.38
C LEU A 516 -14.79 8.09 -4.84
N LEU A 517 -14.55 9.39 -5.02
CA LEU A 517 -13.32 10.05 -4.55
C LEU A 517 -13.21 10.06 -3.03
N LEU A 518 -14.33 10.23 -2.31
CA LEU A 518 -14.35 10.09 -0.85
C LEU A 518 -13.99 8.67 -0.43
N GLY A 519 -14.54 7.67 -1.10
CA GLY A 519 -14.21 6.27 -0.84
C GLY A 519 -12.73 5.96 -1.07
N LEU A 520 -12.15 6.42 -2.18
CA LEU A 520 -10.71 6.28 -2.47
C LEU A 520 -9.84 6.99 -1.43
N PHE A 521 -10.24 8.18 -0.98
CA PHE A 521 -9.57 8.89 0.10
C PHE A 521 -9.59 8.07 1.39
N VAL A 522 -10.74 7.54 1.78
CA VAL A 522 -10.90 6.71 2.98
C VAL A 522 -10.06 5.44 2.88
N ASN A 523 -10.14 4.71 1.77
CA ASN A 523 -9.37 3.48 1.58
C ASN A 523 -7.86 3.73 1.71
N GLY A 524 -7.34 4.74 1.00
CA GLY A 524 -5.92 5.05 0.99
C GLY A 524 -5.38 5.32 2.40
N ILE A 525 -6.08 6.15 3.19
CA ILE A 525 -5.61 6.52 4.53
C ILE A 525 -5.89 5.46 5.58
N ALA A 526 -7.06 4.84 5.57
CA ALA A 526 -7.41 3.82 6.55
C ALA A 526 -6.46 2.61 6.45
N ARG A 527 -6.11 2.20 5.23
CA ARG A 527 -5.22 1.07 4.97
C ARG A 527 -3.74 1.40 5.17
N TRP A 528 -3.24 2.49 4.57
CA TRP A 528 -1.80 2.79 4.48
C TRP A 528 -1.36 3.97 5.35
N GLY A 529 -2.28 4.82 5.81
CA GLY A 529 -1.98 6.09 6.46
C GLY A 529 -1.61 7.18 5.44
N PHE A 530 -1.03 8.27 5.94
CA PHE A 530 -0.51 9.37 5.11
C PHE A 530 0.89 9.02 4.62
N ALA A 531 0.96 8.23 3.55
CA ALA A 531 2.23 7.88 2.94
C ALA A 531 2.90 9.12 2.30
N PRO A 532 4.24 9.18 2.27
CA PRO A 532 4.98 10.31 1.72
C PRO A 532 4.66 10.54 0.25
N ILE A 533 4.62 11.82 -0.15
CA ILE A 533 4.35 12.24 -1.53
C ILE A 533 5.63 12.22 -2.35
N LEU A 534 6.77 12.44 -1.71
CA LEU A 534 8.10 12.43 -2.29
C LEU A 534 8.87 11.24 -1.74
N GLU A 535 9.42 10.43 -2.62
CA GLU A 535 10.22 9.26 -2.27
C GLU A 535 11.50 9.21 -3.09
N THR A 536 12.53 8.60 -2.53
CA THR A 536 13.78 8.35 -3.28
C THR A 536 13.56 7.31 -4.39
N PRO A 537 14.34 7.33 -5.47
CA PRO A 537 14.26 6.31 -6.52
C PRO A 537 14.36 4.89 -5.97
N ALA A 538 15.26 4.64 -5.03
CA ALA A 538 15.44 3.34 -4.38
C ALA A 538 14.17 2.88 -3.61
N SER A 539 13.54 3.79 -2.86
CA SER A 539 12.27 3.50 -2.16
C SER A 539 11.13 3.15 -3.12
N LEU A 540 11.10 3.78 -4.31
CA LEU A 540 10.07 3.51 -5.32
C LEU A 540 10.20 2.15 -5.96
N LEU A 541 11.42 1.64 -6.08
CA LEU A 541 11.69 0.31 -6.67
C LEU A 541 11.13 -0.82 -5.81
N LYS A 542 11.03 -0.61 -4.47
CA LYS A 542 10.47 -1.61 -3.54
C LYS A 542 11.03 -3.02 -3.75
N GLY A 543 12.34 -3.10 -3.94
CA GLY A 543 12.97 -4.37 -4.21
C GLY A 543 12.89 -4.85 -5.67
N ALA A 544 12.48 -4.02 -6.64
CA ALA A 544 12.63 -4.32 -8.06
C ALA A 544 14.10 -4.25 -8.49
N GLN A 545 14.37 -4.79 -9.67
CA GLN A 545 15.69 -4.70 -10.31
C GLN A 545 16.14 -3.22 -10.42
N LEU A 546 17.41 -3.00 -10.10
CA LEU A 546 18.03 -1.68 -10.09
C LEU A 546 18.60 -1.28 -11.46
N GLU A 547 18.72 -2.27 -12.38
CA GLU A 547 19.50 -2.15 -13.63
C GLU A 547 20.99 -1.83 -13.38
N SER A 548 21.51 -2.35 -12.27
CA SER A 548 22.89 -2.17 -11.83
C SER A 548 23.88 -2.96 -12.71
N LEU A 549 25.16 -2.68 -12.54
CA LEU A 549 26.22 -3.49 -13.15
C LEU A 549 26.18 -4.90 -12.59
N LEU A 550 26.44 -5.88 -13.46
CA LEU A 550 26.49 -7.29 -13.08
C LEU A 550 27.93 -7.80 -13.09
N PRO A 551 28.31 -8.70 -12.16
CA PRO A 551 29.63 -9.30 -12.14
C PRO A 551 29.93 -10.10 -13.41
N ALA A 552 31.13 -9.93 -13.94
CA ALA A 552 31.67 -10.79 -14.98
C ALA A 552 32.25 -12.07 -14.32
N VAL A 553 31.59 -13.19 -14.58
CA VAL A 553 31.93 -14.47 -13.94
C VAL A 553 32.48 -15.44 -14.99
N THR A 554 33.62 -16.10 -14.68
CA THR A 554 34.22 -17.14 -15.50
C THR A 554 34.41 -18.42 -14.69
N ILE A 555 34.29 -19.56 -15.31
CA ILE A 555 34.57 -20.83 -14.66
C ILE A 555 36.06 -21.15 -14.86
N LEU A 556 36.79 -21.32 -13.74
CA LEU A 556 38.19 -21.64 -13.75
C LEU A 556 38.45 -23.16 -13.65
N ALA A 557 37.63 -23.83 -12.83
CA ALA A 557 37.65 -25.27 -12.68
C ALA A 557 36.25 -25.80 -12.39
N ILE A 558 35.93 -26.97 -12.90
CA ILE A 558 34.65 -27.65 -12.67
C ILE A 558 34.88 -29.16 -12.58
N SER A 559 34.25 -29.76 -11.61
CA SER A 559 34.17 -31.21 -11.43
C SER A 559 32.76 -31.59 -10.98
N ALA A 560 32.47 -32.83 -10.73
CA ALA A 560 31.21 -33.23 -10.11
C ALA A 560 31.10 -32.81 -8.64
N LYS A 561 32.22 -32.56 -7.95
CA LYS A 561 32.30 -32.30 -6.51
C LYS A 561 32.41 -30.82 -6.16
N ASN A 562 33.16 -30.07 -6.96
CA ASN A 562 33.43 -28.66 -6.70
C ASN A 562 33.44 -27.86 -8.00
N ILE A 563 33.16 -26.58 -7.87
CA ILE A 563 33.24 -25.61 -8.95
C ILE A 563 33.96 -24.36 -8.45
N THR A 564 34.89 -23.84 -9.27
CA THR A 564 35.65 -22.64 -8.97
C THR A 564 35.33 -21.56 -9.97
N PHE A 565 34.91 -20.42 -9.47
CA PHE A 565 34.56 -19.23 -10.25
C PHE A 565 35.70 -18.21 -10.16
N GLY A 566 36.01 -17.61 -11.29
CA GLY A 566 36.79 -16.38 -11.37
C GLY A 566 35.84 -15.20 -11.48
N LEU A 567 35.93 -14.30 -10.55
CA LEU A 567 35.14 -13.08 -10.50
C LEU A 567 35.99 -11.92 -10.98
N GLY A 568 35.50 -11.14 -11.94
CA GLY A 568 36.22 -9.98 -12.44
C GLY A 568 36.46 -8.93 -11.34
N SER A 569 37.32 -7.95 -11.64
CA SER A 569 37.61 -6.85 -10.73
C SER A 569 36.33 -6.07 -10.40
N LEU A 570 36.24 -5.55 -9.17
CA LEU A 570 35.15 -4.68 -8.76
C LEU A 570 35.14 -3.40 -9.60
N PRO A 571 33.99 -2.97 -10.14
CA PRO A 571 33.90 -1.68 -10.81
C PRO A 571 34.10 -0.55 -9.81
N VAL A 572 34.91 0.44 -10.18
CA VAL A 572 35.22 1.56 -9.29
C VAL A 572 33.99 2.43 -9.03
N TYR A 573 33.07 2.52 -10.01
CA TYR A 573 31.91 3.39 -9.90
C TYR A 573 30.80 2.99 -10.88
N ASP A 574 29.57 2.95 -10.40
CA ASP A 574 28.37 2.78 -11.22
C ASP A 574 27.70 4.14 -11.45
N SER A 575 27.85 4.67 -12.65
CA SER A 575 27.30 5.97 -13.03
C SER A 575 25.75 6.02 -13.08
N LYS A 576 25.08 4.87 -13.14
CA LYS A 576 23.61 4.79 -13.15
C LYS A 576 23.03 4.95 -11.74
N LEU A 577 23.69 4.37 -10.76
CA LEU A 577 23.25 4.36 -9.37
C LEU A 577 23.98 5.38 -8.50
N ASP A 578 24.96 6.10 -9.06
CA ASP A 578 25.85 7.01 -8.30
C ASP A 578 26.48 6.31 -7.09
N ASN A 579 26.99 5.09 -7.30
CA ASN A 579 27.44 4.21 -6.24
C ASN A 579 28.80 3.57 -6.55
N THR A 580 29.55 3.26 -5.50
CA THR A 580 30.81 2.49 -5.55
C THR A 580 30.58 1.12 -4.95
N TYR A 581 31.08 0.08 -5.62
CA TYR A 581 30.98 -1.26 -5.09
C TYR A 581 32.25 -1.63 -4.31
N ASP A 582 32.06 -2.22 -3.15
CA ASP A 582 33.12 -2.63 -2.23
C ASP A 582 33.17 -4.14 -2.00
N GLY A 583 32.24 -4.91 -2.58
CA GLY A 583 32.19 -6.35 -2.39
C GLY A 583 31.37 -7.10 -3.43
N ILE A 584 31.33 -8.43 -3.24
CA ILE A 584 30.52 -9.37 -4.03
C ILE A 584 29.74 -10.27 -3.08
N SER A 585 28.47 -10.47 -3.41
CA SER A 585 27.58 -11.47 -2.79
C SER A 585 27.29 -12.60 -3.76
N ILE A 586 27.33 -13.83 -3.27
CA ILE A 586 27.05 -15.04 -4.05
C ILE A 586 25.90 -15.81 -3.42
N LEU A 587 24.87 -16.03 -4.22
CA LEU A 587 23.74 -16.89 -3.86
C LEU A 587 23.96 -18.29 -4.44
N VAL A 588 23.78 -19.31 -3.61
CA VAL A 588 23.65 -20.70 -4.03
C VAL A 588 22.29 -21.19 -3.62
N ASN A 589 21.52 -21.71 -4.58
CA ASN A 589 20.14 -22.16 -4.34
C ASN A 589 19.25 -21.06 -3.72
N ASP A 590 19.42 -19.82 -4.20
CA ASP A 590 18.69 -18.61 -3.74
C ASP A 590 19.02 -18.16 -2.29
N VAL A 591 20.07 -18.73 -1.69
CA VAL A 591 20.55 -18.37 -0.35
C VAL A 591 21.92 -17.73 -0.46
N GLU A 592 22.15 -16.63 0.24
CA GLU A 592 23.48 -16.00 0.29
C GLU A 592 24.44 -16.89 1.05
N ARG A 593 25.38 -17.47 0.32
CA ARG A 593 26.39 -18.37 0.87
C ARG A 593 27.77 -17.74 1.02
N PHE A 594 27.98 -16.63 0.35
CA PHE A 594 29.24 -15.91 0.44
C PHE A 594 29.04 -14.40 0.29
N ARG A 595 29.83 -13.68 1.06
CA ARG A 595 29.94 -12.24 1.02
C ARG A 595 31.42 -11.88 1.20
N GLY A 596 32.05 -11.31 0.20
CA GLY A 596 33.43 -10.89 0.24
C GLY A 596 33.58 -9.41 -0.05
N PHE A 597 34.40 -8.72 0.75
CA PHE A 597 34.71 -7.30 0.59
C PHE A 597 36.13 -7.09 0.07
N SER A 598 36.38 -5.96 -0.56
CA SER A 598 37.68 -5.61 -1.16
C SER A 598 38.80 -5.44 -0.15
N ASP A 599 38.47 -5.22 1.11
CA ASP A 599 39.44 -5.10 2.22
C ASP A 599 39.73 -6.42 2.96
N ASP A 600 39.01 -7.50 2.61
CA ASP A 600 39.26 -8.83 3.18
C ASP A 600 40.58 -9.40 2.64
N ALA A 601 41.64 -9.31 3.44
CA ALA A 601 43.00 -9.72 3.07
C ALA A 601 43.13 -11.24 2.77
N TYR A 602 42.18 -12.06 3.17
CA TYR A 602 42.24 -13.54 3.04
C TYR A 602 41.73 -14.07 1.70
N HIS A 603 41.05 -13.28 0.90
CA HIS A 603 40.34 -13.77 -0.29
C HIS A 603 40.73 -13.06 -1.60
N TRP A 604 41.51 -12.00 -1.54
CA TRP A 604 41.96 -11.26 -2.73
C TRP A 604 43.43 -11.50 -2.98
N ASP A 605 43.80 -11.95 -4.17
CA ASP A 605 45.17 -12.18 -4.54
C ASP A 605 45.94 -10.83 -4.56
N ASP A 606 47.05 -10.78 -3.80
CA ASP A 606 47.78 -9.56 -3.45
C ASP A 606 48.63 -8.94 -4.60
N SER A 607 48.43 -9.38 -5.85
CA SER A 607 49.35 -9.06 -6.93
C SER A 607 49.22 -7.69 -7.60
N THR A 608 48.10 -6.92 -7.39
CA THR A 608 47.99 -5.54 -7.94
C THR A 608 46.91 -4.68 -7.25
N VAL A 609 47.22 -3.42 -6.97
CA VAL A 609 46.36 -2.45 -6.25
C VAL A 609 45.15 -1.97 -7.06
N LEU A 610 45.06 -2.26 -8.36
CA LEU A 610 43.96 -1.97 -9.25
C LEU A 610 43.76 -3.16 -10.19
N GLY A 611 42.66 -3.91 -10.00
CA GLY A 611 42.28 -5.01 -10.89
C GLY A 611 42.51 -6.43 -10.35
N LYS A 612 42.36 -6.60 -9.04
CA LYS A 612 42.44 -7.95 -8.41
C LYS A 612 41.29 -8.82 -8.93
N ASN A 613 41.63 -9.97 -9.46
CA ASN A 613 40.69 -11.02 -9.79
C ASN A 613 40.45 -11.87 -8.54
N TYR A 614 39.20 -12.03 -8.19
CA TYR A 614 38.79 -12.84 -7.07
C TYR A 614 38.44 -14.25 -7.54
N THR A 615 38.81 -15.26 -6.76
CA THR A 615 38.45 -16.65 -7.03
C THR A 615 37.66 -17.22 -5.86
N TRP A 616 36.56 -17.89 -6.14
CA TRP A 616 35.74 -18.52 -5.13
C TRP A 616 35.38 -19.95 -5.53
N THR A 617 35.61 -20.91 -4.60
CA THR A 617 35.35 -22.33 -4.81
C THR A 617 34.19 -22.77 -3.93
N TRP A 618 33.23 -23.44 -4.54
CA TRP A 618 32.08 -24.04 -3.87
C TRP A 618 32.19 -25.56 -3.94
N ASN A 619 31.99 -26.23 -2.79
CA ASN A 619 31.80 -27.67 -2.71
C ASN A 619 30.34 -28.02 -2.80
N ARG A 620 30.00 -29.13 -3.47
CA ARG A 620 28.61 -29.56 -3.61
C ARG A 620 27.95 -29.72 -2.25
N HIS A 621 26.73 -29.26 -2.15
CA HIS A 621 25.96 -29.35 -0.91
C HIS A 621 25.88 -30.78 -0.38
N GLY A 622 26.01 -30.94 0.94
CA GLY A 622 26.00 -32.24 1.62
C GLY A 622 27.37 -32.89 1.79
N ILE A 623 28.43 -32.54 1.01
CA ILE A 623 29.78 -33.07 1.21
C ILE A 623 30.38 -32.56 2.53
N GLU A 624 30.14 -31.31 2.87
CA GLU A 624 30.61 -30.72 4.13
C GLU A 624 29.80 -31.19 5.36
N ASP A 625 28.59 -31.67 5.18
CA ASP A 625 27.70 -32.14 6.24
C ASP A 625 27.94 -33.61 6.65
N GLY A 626 29.00 -34.22 6.17
CA GLY A 626 29.41 -35.59 6.53
C GLY A 626 28.64 -36.69 5.81
N LYS A 627 27.83 -36.37 4.79
CA LYS A 627 27.23 -37.35 3.89
C LYS A 627 28.34 -37.94 2.99
N GLY A 628 28.27 -39.22 2.72
CA GLY A 628 29.21 -39.87 1.79
C GLY A 628 29.11 -39.24 0.40
N GLU A 629 30.27 -39.13 -0.27
CA GLU A 629 30.37 -38.54 -1.60
C GLU A 629 29.46 -39.24 -2.63
N GLU A 630 29.36 -40.57 -2.57
CA GLU A 630 28.49 -41.36 -3.45
C GLU A 630 27.00 -41.06 -3.19
N ASP A 631 26.60 -40.80 -1.94
CA ASP A 631 25.23 -40.47 -1.57
C ASP A 631 24.83 -39.12 -2.13
N VAL A 632 25.69 -38.11 -2.04
CA VAL A 632 25.41 -36.73 -2.54
C VAL A 632 25.33 -36.71 -4.07
N LEU A 633 26.20 -37.43 -4.76
CA LEU A 633 26.14 -37.53 -6.23
C LEU A 633 24.97 -38.38 -6.72
N SER A 634 24.53 -39.37 -5.94
CA SER A 634 23.38 -40.20 -6.28
C SER A 634 22.03 -39.48 -6.14
N GLU A 635 21.91 -38.51 -5.26
CA GLU A 635 20.70 -37.70 -5.11
C GLU A 635 20.38 -36.83 -6.33
N GLY A 636 21.43 -36.50 -7.15
CA GLY A 636 21.22 -35.94 -8.49
C GLY A 636 20.63 -34.55 -8.59
N PHE A 637 20.75 -33.70 -7.56
CA PHE A 637 20.20 -32.35 -7.57
C PHE A 637 21.14 -31.33 -8.22
N PRO A 638 20.62 -30.43 -9.08
CA PRO A 638 21.37 -29.28 -9.59
C PRO A 638 21.56 -28.23 -8.49
N GLU A 639 22.54 -27.34 -8.65
CA GLU A 639 22.71 -26.16 -7.83
C GLU A 639 22.67 -24.90 -8.70
N TYR A 640 22.07 -23.83 -8.16
CA TYR A 640 21.78 -22.58 -8.86
C TYR A 640 22.64 -21.46 -8.30
N PHE A 641 23.45 -20.80 -9.15
CA PHE A 641 24.37 -19.75 -8.73
C PHE A 641 23.98 -18.41 -9.29
N ARG A 642 23.99 -17.36 -8.44
CA ARG A 642 23.82 -15.97 -8.83
C ARG A 642 24.85 -15.09 -8.13
N PHE A 643 25.30 -14.07 -8.83
CA PHE A 643 26.37 -13.19 -8.38
C PHE A 643 25.90 -11.75 -8.45
N GLY A 644 26.14 -10.96 -7.39
CA GLY A 644 25.80 -9.55 -7.31
C GLY A 644 26.92 -8.73 -6.71
N TYR A 645 27.10 -7.50 -7.17
CA TYR A 645 27.96 -6.55 -6.49
C TYR A 645 27.32 -6.03 -5.21
N MET A 646 28.14 -5.58 -4.27
CA MET A 646 27.70 -5.02 -3.00
C MET A 646 28.23 -3.60 -2.82
N ALA A 647 27.43 -2.78 -2.11
CA ALA A 647 27.83 -1.49 -1.60
C ALA A 647 27.47 -1.46 -0.10
N GLY A 648 28.47 -1.62 0.76
CA GLY A 648 28.27 -1.83 2.19
C GLY A 648 27.42 -3.07 2.48
N SER A 649 26.30 -2.90 3.18
CA SER A 649 25.38 -4.00 3.52
C SER A 649 24.44 -4.38 2.37
N ASP A 650 24.29 -3.53 1.37
CA ASP A 650 23.24 -3.67 0.36
C ASP A 650 23.78 -4.36 -0.89
N SER A 651 23.06 -5.37 -1.38
CA SER A 651 23.35 -6.05 -2.64
C SER A 651 22.67 -5.33 -3.79
N ALA A 652 23.40 -5.14 -4.89
CA ALA A 652 22.86 -4.71 -6.17
C ALA A 652 22.07 -5.84 -6.85
N ASP A 653 21.77 -5.72 -8.15
CA ASP A 653 21.12 -6.80 -8.87
C ASP A 653 22.04 -8.01 -9.00
N TYR A 654 21.45 -9.20 -8.91
CA TYR A 654 22.17 -10.44 -9.18
C TYR A 654 22.08 -10.81 -10.67
N THR A 655 23.02 -11.63 -11.12
CA THR A 655 22.92 -12.29 -12.43
C THR A 655 21.71 -13.24 -12.45
N LYS A 656 21.23 -13.63 -13.62
CA LYS A 656 20.34 -14.79 -13.73
C LYS A 656 21.11 -16.03 -13.33
N ALA A 657 20.39 -17.08 -12.88
CA ALA A 657 21.01 -18.27 -12.37
C ALA A 657 21.84 -19.00 -13.45
N GLY A 658 23.07 -19.33 -13.11
CA GLY A 658 23.82 -20.41 -13.73
C GLY A 658 23.48 -21.72 -13.06
N VAL A 659 23.39 -22.82 -13.81
CA VAL A 659 23.00 -24.12 -13.28
C VAL A 659 24.15 -25.11 -13.35
N TRP A 660 24.55 -25.63 -12.22
CA TRP A 660 25.52 -26.70 -12.10
C TRP A 660 24.75 -28.00 -11.88
N ALA A 661 24.67 -28.79 -12.96
CA ALA A 661 23.94 -30.05 -12.95
C ALA A 661 24.62 -31.13 -12.10
N SER A 662 23.92 -32.16 -11.74
CA SER A 662 24.41 -33.28 -10.92
C SER A 662 25.57 -34.04 -11.57
N ASP A 663 25.62 -34.10 -12.90
CA ASP A 663 26.68 -34.72 -13.69
C ASP A 663 27.97 -33.88 -13.77
N GLY A 664 28.00 -32.68 -13.16
CA GLY A 664 29.10 -31.74 -13.22
C GLY A 664 29.05 -30.78 -14.43
N SER A 665 28.08 -30.90 -15.31
CA SER A 665 27.92 -29.97 -16.43
C SER A 665 27.43 -28.60 -15.97
N TRP A 666 27.81 -27.54 -16.69
CA TRP A 666 27.41 -26.17 -16.41
C TRP A 666 26.56 -25.59 -17.52
N MET A 667 25.44 -25.03 -17.14
CA MET A 667 24.59 -24.21 -18.01
C MET A 667 24.83 -22.74 -17.68
N GLU A 668 25.29 -21.98 -18.66
CA GLU A 668 25.62 -20.56 -18.49
C GLU A 668 24.45 -19.70 -18.10
N MET A 669 24.75 -18.64 -17.39
CA MET A 669 23.80 -17.61 -16.98
C MET A 669 23.21 -16.90 -18.20
N LYS A 670 21.90 -16.82 -18.26
CA LYS A 670 21.22 -16.00 -19.27
C LYS A 670 21.55 -14.51 -19.06
N PRO A 671 21.63 -13.69 -20.10
CA PRO A 671 21.90 -12.27 -19.95
C PRO A 671 20.75 -11.54 -19.20
N GLY A 672 21.12 -10.49 -18.50
CA GLY A 672 20.22 -9.63 -17.75
C GLY A 672 20.21 -9.91 -16.24
N PRO A 673 19.68 -8.95 -15.48
CA PRO A 673 19.59 -9.06 -14.03
C PRO A 673 18.48 -10.01 -13.59
N SER A 674 18.66 -10.58 -12.40
CA SER A 674 17.61 -11.17 -11.57
C SER A 674 17.61 -10.49 -10.20
N LYS A 675 16.63 -10.80 -9.40
CA LYS A 675 16.60 -10.33 -8.04
C LYS A 675 16.40 -11.46 -7.04
#